data_c2c6a42e8779306a95c2b0f8347395cd
#
_entry.id   c2c6a42e8779306a95c2b0f8347395cd
#
_cell.length_a   1.000
_cell.length_b   1.000
_cell.length_c   1.000
_cell.angle_alpha   90.00
_cell.angle_beta   90.00
_cell.angle_gamma   90.00
#
_symmetry.space_group_name_H-M   'P 1'
#
loop_
_entity.id
_entity.type
_entity.pdbx_description
1 polymer ?
#
loop_
_entity_poly.entity_id
_entity_poly.type
_entity_poly.pdbx_seq_one_letter_code
_entity_poly.pdbx_strand_id
1 'polypeptide(L)'
;MDFRLVQAPEGYGFGFTELLKERGYHCEGGIEVTLQEAATETIRIAYADGKAEITASEKAFLFRGLMTLVMKLEKNSEAAFTEEETVQFDHNGSMVDSSRNCVMSVEAVKAWIRMQASVGMNTLMLYTEDTYEVPGYPYFGALRGRYTAEELKEMDAYGVALGVELIPCIQSLGHLQQPLLWAGMSELRDTSDIVCVGDEKVYAFIRACIHQVAQCFSTRKVHLGMDEAWSLGLGRYLLKNGYTPKREIIRKHMARVMDICREEGLEPMIWSDMYFRVHSKNEQYYDVPFDTDMKSGERPPEGMALVYWDYYHLDEDYYCNYMRMHRDLTDRVVFAGGGWTWKGFTPDLKVAEAVTVPALNACRKEQIRDVIYTLWGDDSTETPLFSALGPVLLCAEYGFGETPDTERVKERFEFLTGCDYEVYQQLGRFEVLTEGMNNKKVGSDPAKCLFQQDLLLGIFDGQTEGVHYGPYYAEIANALPEQVKGGVGFWGSEMAKLLEYYHVFAVALAKKADMGLRILEAYQKKDLDTLKQLAEKEIPELAVWVEKCRRLRELIWMREGKVFGWEVLDIRFRAMSGRMESVCERILAYVNGTIPSLPELEEERIPAFPAATGEHRMEGGWMPWVNLASPSPMACGWLPQ
;
A
#
# COMPACT_ATOMS: atom_id res chain seq x y z
N MET A 1 -18.90 -25.13 17.53
CA MET A 1 -17.58 -25.45 18.16
C MET A 1 -17.23 -24.28 19.06
N ASP A 2 -16.88 -24.54 20.32
CA ASP A 2 -16.55 -23.51 21.29
C ASP A 2 -15.18 -23.82 21.90
N PHE A 3 -14.57 -22.85 22.54
CA PHE A 3 -13.22 -22.98 23.09
C PHE A 3 -13.16 -22.48 24.54
N ARG A 4 -12.26 -23.05 25.32
CA ARG A 4 -11.99 -22.61 26.67
C ARG A 4 -10.49 -22.51 26.92
N LEU A 5 -10.01 -21.32 27.31
CA LEU A 5 -8.64 -21.14 27.74
C LEU A 5 -8.46 -21.73 29.14
N VAL A 6 -7.66 -22.78 29.25
CA VAL A 6 -7.39 -23.48 30.53
C VAL A 6 -6.16 -22.89 31.19
N GLN A 7 -5.12 -22.63 30.41
CA GLN A 7 -3.86 -22.09 30.89
C GLN A 7 -3.22 -21.20 29.82
N ALA A 8 -2.72 -20.05 30.22
CA ALA A 8 -1.92 -19.15 29.38
C ALA A 8 -1.06 -18.24 30.26
N PRO A 9 -0.01 -17.59 29.71
CA PRO A 9 0.66 -16.49 30.38
C PRO A 9 -0.30 -15.33 30.67
N GLU A 10 0.09 -14.46 31.59
CA GLU A 10 -0.71 -13.29 31.94
C GLU A 10 -0.92 -12.35 30.73
N GLY A 11 -2.13 -11.83 30.56
CA GLY A 11 -2.48 -10.90 29.46
C GLY A 11 -2.83 -11.55 28.13
N TYR A 12 -2.96 -12.89 28.03
CA TYR A 12 -3.34 -13.58 26.77
C TYR A 12 -4.84 -13.76 26.58
N GLY A 13 -5.60 -13.74 27.68
CA GLY A 13 -7.05 -14.03 27.66
C GLY A 13 -7.85 -13.07 26.78
N PHE A 14 -7.44 -11.79 26.71
CA PHE A 14 -8.10 -10.81 25.84
C PHE A 14 -7.93 -11.19 24.36
N GLY A 15 -6.71 -11.38 23.87
CA GLY A 15 -6.44 -11.71 22.47
C GLY A 15 -7.05 -13.06 22.07
N PHE A 16 -6.99 -14.08 22.95
CA PHE A 16 -7.67 -15.35 22.75
C PHE A 16 -9.17 -15.14 22.48
N THR A 17 -9.82 -14.33 23.32
CA THR A 17 -11.25 -14.05 23.20
C THR A 17 -11.59 -13.25 21.94
N GLU A 18 -10.80 -12.21 21.63
CA GLU A 18 -11.01 -11.34 20.47
C GLU A 18 -10.92 -12.12 19.15
N LEU A 19 -9.88 -12.96 18.98
CA LEU A 19 -9.67 -13.73 17.76
C LEU A 19 -10.76 -14.79 17.54
N LEU A 20 -11.19 -15.45 18.60
CA LEU A 20 -12.25 -16.45 18.51
C LEU A 20 -13.62 -15.81 18.26
N LYS A 21 -13.92 -14.68 18.90
CA LYS A 21 -15.14 -13.91 18.64
C LYS A 21 -15.21 -13.38 17.22
N GLU A 22 -14.09 -12.94 16.64
CA GLU A 22 -14.00 -12.53 15.23
C GLU A 22 -14.49 -13.65 14.30
N ARG A 23 -14.24 -14.92 14.69
CA ARG A 23 -14.70 -16.12 13.99
C ARG A 23 -16.10 -16.60 14.41
N GLY A 24 -16.77 -15.90 15.33
CA GLY A 24 -18.11 -16.25 15.82
C GLY A 24 -18.14 -17.39 16.86
N TYR A 25 -17.01 -17.68 17.51
CA TYR A 25 -16.94 -18.71 18.55
C TYR A 25 -17.10 -18.14 19.96
N HIS A 26 -17.63 -18.97 20.87
CA HIS A 26 -17.71 -18.66 22.30
C HIS A 26 -16.49 -19.19 23.05
N CYS A 27 -16.16 -18.54 24.19
CA CYS A 27 -14.95 -18.83 24.95
C CYS A 27 -15.24 -19.44 26.34
N GLU A 28 -16.44 -19.94 26.59
CA GLU A 28 -16.89 -20.41 27.90
C GLU A 28 -17.00 -21.96 28.01
N GLY A 29 -16.63 -22.72 26.98
CA GLY A 29 -16.74 -24.15 26.94
C GLY A 29 -16.06 -24.81 25.75
N GLY A 30 -16.33 -26.06 25.47
CA GLY A 30 -15.85 -26.78 24.30
C GLY A 30 -14.39 -27.24 24.41
N ILE A 31 -13.59 -26.97 23.40
CA ILE A 31 -12.19 -27.40 23.30
C ILE A 31 -11.34 -26.69 24.35
N GLU A 32 -10.62 -27.46 25.15
CA GLU A 32 -9.69 -26.96 26.14
C GLU A 32 -8.37 -26.55 25.48
N VAL A 33 -7.95 -25.28 25.63
CA VAL A 33 -6.72 -24.76 25.02
C VAL A 33 -5.74 -24.32 26.09
N THR A 34 -4.50 -24.81 25.97
CA THR A 34 -3.35 -24.36 26.74
C THR A 34 -2.39 -23.63 25.82
N LEU A 35 -2.02 -22.41 26.20
CA LEU A 35 -0.99 -21.61 25.51
C LEU A 35 0.26 -21.55 26.39
N GLN A 36 1.41 -21.88 25.83
CA GLN A 36 2.68 -21.93 26.57
C GLN A 36 3.78 -21.19 25.82
N GLU A 37 4.37 -20.18 26.46
CA GLU A 37 5.61 -19.58 25.96
C GLU A 37 6.81 -20.46 26.30
N ALA A 38 7.69 -20.65 25.32
CA ALA A 38 8.95 -21.37 25.48
C ALA A 38 10.01 -20.76 24.54
N ALA A 39 11.28 -20.82 24.93
CA ALA A 39 12.39 -20.40 24.09
C ALA A 39 12.57 -21.42 22.94
N THR A 40 11.88 -21.22 21.83
CA THR A 40 11.87 -22.10 20.66
C THR A 40 11.74 -21.31 19.37
N GLU A 41 12.29 -21.82 18.29
CA GLU A 41 12.10 -21.27 16.93
C GLU A 41 10.93 -21.94 16.19
N THR A 42 10.13 -22.76 16.90
CA THR A 42 8.98 -23.45 16.29
C THR A 42 7.68 -23.11 17.00
N ILE A 43 6.59 -23.07 16.23
CA ILE A 43 5.22 -23.10 16.74
C ILE A 43 4.79 -24.56 16.71
N ARG A 44 4.49 -25.12 17.86
CA ARG A 44 3.99 -26.51 17.98
C ARG A 44 2.54 -26.51 18.41
N ILE A 45 1.70 -27.23 17.67
CA ILE A 45 0.27 -27.38 17.92
C ILE A 45 -0.02 -28.88 18.07
N ALA A 46 -0.52 -29.29 19.21
CA ALA A 46 -0.98 -30.66 19.44
C ALA A 46 -2.45 -30.65 19.85
N TYR A 47 -3.27 -31.45 19.16
CA TYR A 47 -4.70 -31.60 19.46
C TYR A 47 -5.09 -33.06 19.51
N ALA A 48 -5.77 -33.45 20.59
CA ALA A 48 -6.39 -34.77 20.77
C ALA A 48 -7.53 -34.71 21.81
N ASP A 49 -8.59 -35.44 21.59
CA ASP A 49 -9.69 -35.67 22.56
C ASP A 49 -10.26 -34.38 23.17
N GLY A 50 -10.43 -33.34 22.35
CA GLY A 50 -10.98 -32.06 22.77
C GLY A 50 -10.03 -31.18 23.56
N LYS A 51 -8.72 -31.47 23.53
CA LYS A 51 -7.66 -30.70 24.18
C LYS A 51 -6.60 -30.27 23.19
N ALA A 52 -6.19 -29.02 23.28
CA ALA A 52 -5.13 -28.46 22.46
C ALA A 52 -4.03 -27.86 23.34
N GLU A 53 -2.80 -28.12 22.95
CA GLU A 53 -1.61 -27.50 23.53
C GLU A 53 -0.84 -26.78 22.41
N ILE A 54 -0.58 -25.49 22.61
CA ILE A 54 0.13 -24.64 21.66
C ILE A 54 1.34 -24.04 22.35
N THR A 55 2.54 -24.27 21.78
CA THR A 55 3.81 -23.78 22.31
C THR A 55 4.51 -22.94 21.25
N ALA A 56 4.98 -21.74 21.61
CA ALA A 56 5.76 -20.86 20.77
C ALA A 56 6.58 -19.87 21.61
N SER A 57 7.43 -19.06 20.97
CA SER A 57 8.31 -18.11 21.66
C SER A 57 7.63 -16.81 22.09
N GLU A 58 6.52 -16.43 21.47
CA GLU A 58 5.86 -15.16 21.75
C GLU A 58 4.35 -15.18 21.45
N LYS A 59 3.66 -14.13 21.87
CA LYS A 59 2.19 -14.01 21.83
C LYS A 59 1.62 -14.13 20.42
N ALA A 60 2.16 -13.41 19.43
CA ALA A 60 1.64 -13.45 18.05
C ALA A 60 1.76 -14.86 17.45
N PHE A 61 2.85 -15.57 17.75
CA PHE A 61 3.04 -16.94 17.26
C PHE A 61 2.10 -17.94 17.94
N LEU A 62 1.82 -17.75 19.22
CA LEU A 62 0.80 -18.54 19.93
C LEU A 62 -0.60 -18.31 19.35
N PHE A 63 -0.92 -17.06 18.95
CA PHE A 63 -2.19 -16.76 18.30
C PHE A 63 -2.27 -17.30 16.86
N ARG A 64 -1.16 -17.30 16.10
CA ARG A 64 -1.10 -18.04 14.84
C ARG A 64 -1.38 -19.52 15.05
N GLY A 65 -0.77 -20.13 16.07
CA GLY A 65 -1.01 -21.52 16.44
C GLY A 65 -2.49 -21.77 16.78
N LEU A 66 -3.11 -20.86 17.55
CA LEU A 66 -4.54 -20.92 17.87
C LEU A 66 -5.42 -20.88 16.60
N MET A 67 -5.12 -19.93 15.69
CA MET A 67 -5.92 -19.79 14.47
C MET A 67 -5.65 -20.93 13.46
N THR A 68 -4.46 -21.54 13.47
CA THR A 68 -4.17 -22.78 12.74
C THR A 68 -4.98 -23.96 13.30
N LEU A 69 -5.05 -24.07 14.63
CA LEU A 69 -5.91 -25.07 15.29
C LEU A 69 -7.37 -24.89 14.85
N VAL A 70 -7.92 -23.69 14.93
CA VAL A 70 -9.31 -23.39 14.55
C VAL A 70 -9.55 -23.75 13.08
N MET A 71 -8.67 -23.33 12.17
CA MET A 71 -8.76 -23.61 10.73
C MET A 71 -8.80 -25.12 10.43
N LYS A 72 -7.97 -25.91 11.10
CA LYS A 72 -7.96 -27.37 10.94
C LYS A 72 -9.23 -28.03 11.51
N LEU A 73 -9.70 -27.57 12.64
CA LEU A 73 -10.90 -28.09 13.26
C LEU A 73 -12.18 -27.74 12.48
N GLU A 74 -12.22 -26.61 11.78
CA GLU A 74 -13.31 -26.30 10.84
C GLU A 74 -13.36 -27.30 9.67
N LYS A 75 -12.20 -27.81 9.24
CA LYS A 75 -12.11 -28.83 8.17
C LYS A 75 -12.38 -30.25 8.66
N ASN A 76 -11.89 -30.59 9.84
CA ASN A 76 -12.07 -31.95 10.42
C ASN A 76 -11.94 -31.90 11.95
N SER A 77 -13.07 -31.76 12.64
CA SER A 77 -13.15 -31.54 14.09
C SER A 77 -12.81 -32.77 14.96
N GLU A 78 -12.73 -33.98 14.39
CA GLU A 78 -12.59 -35.22 15.17
C GLU A 78 -11.16 -35.80 15.12
N ALA A 79 -10.32 -35.41 14.17
CA ALA A 79 -9.00 -35.98 14.00
C ALA A 79 -7.96 -35.36 14.93
N ALA A 80 -7.29 -36.21 15.72
CA ALA A 80 -6.08 -35.76 16.45
C ALA A 80 -4.96 -35.44 15.46
N PHE A 81 -4.19 -34.38 15.76
CA PHE A 81 -3.03 -33.99 14.95
C PHE A 81 -1.94 -33.33 15.78
N THR A 82 -0.74 -33.33 15.23
CA THR A 82 0.36 -32.49 15.68
C THR A 82 0.92 -31.77 14.46
N GLU A 83 1.19 -30.48 14.60
CA GLU A 83 1.79 -29.65 13.56
C GLU A 83 2.90 -28.80 14.15
N GLU A 84 3.96 -28.59 13.37
CA GLU A 84 5.07 -27.72 13.71
C GLU A 84 5.36 -26.78 12.56
N GLU A 85 5.55 -25.49 12.86
CA GLU A 85 5.93 -24.44 11.92
C GLU A 85 7.22 -23.79 12.41
N THR A 86 8.22 -23.63 11.54
CA THR A 86 9.49 -23.00 11.88
C THR A 86 9.44 -21.49 11.64
N VAL A 87 9.74 -20.70 12.65
CA VAL A 87 9.81 -19.23 12.56
C VAL A 87 11.04 -18.80 11.79
N GLN A 88 10.85 -18.05 10.71
CA GLN A 88 11.93 -17.60 9.82
C GLN A 88 12.40 -16.17 10.13
N PHE A 89 11.51 -15.30 10.64
CA PHE A 89 11.78 -13.89 10.92
C PHE A 89 11.44 -13.58 12.38
N ASP A 90 12.28 -12.76 13.03
CA ASP A 90 12.02 -12.28 14.38
C ASP A 90 10.93 -11.22 14.40
N HIS A 91 10.95 -10.33 13.38
CA HIS A 91 9.88 -9.37 13.14
C HIS A 91 9.38 -9.54 11.72
N ASN A 92 8.10 -9.83 11.58
CA ASN A 92 7.39 -9.87 10.30
C ASN A 92 6.10 -9.09 10.43
N GLY A 93 5.90 -8.11 9.56
CA GLY A 93 4.73 -7.27 9.66
C GLY A 93 4.44 -6.45 8.41
N SER A 94 3.47 -5.58 8.50
CA SER A 94 3.15 -4.67 7.41
C SER A 94 3.37 -3.21 7.79
N MET A 95 3.57 -2.37 6.78
CA MET A 95 3.47 -0.91 6.88
C MET A 95 2.28 -0.45 6.08
N VAL A 96 1.35 0.25 6.72
CA VAL A 96 0.17 0.82 6.08
C VAL A 96 0.37 2.32 5.90
N ASP A 97 0.18 2.77 4.66
CA ASP A 97 0.20 4.19 4.34
C ASP A 97 -1.08 4.88 4.81
N SER A 98 -0.95 5.71 5.82
CA SER A 98 -2.03 6.56 6.37
C SER A 98 -1.81 8.04 6.05
N SER A 99 -1.05 8.36 5.01
CA SER A 99 -0.71 9.74 4.63
C SER A 99 -1.23 10.16 3.24
N ARG A 100 -1.37 9.23 2.29
CA ARG A 100 -1.87 9.52 0.94
C ARG A 100 -3.39 9.51 0.92
N ASN A 101 -4.01 10.46 1.63
CA ASN A 101 -5.43 10.74 1.83
C ASN A 101 -6.17 9.76 2.75
N CYS A 102 -6.07 8.45 2.56
CA CYS A 102 -6.75 7.49 3.41
C CYS A 102 -6.01 7.30 4.75
N VAL A 103 -6.43 8.03 5.78
CA VAL A 103 -6.01 7.76 7.15
C VAL A 103 -6.88 6.62 7.69
N MET A 104 -6.29 5.45 7.96
CA MET A 104 -7.06 4.31 8.48
C MET A 104 -7.85 4.69 9.74
N SER A 105 -9.09 4.23 9.83
CA SER A 105 -9.87 4.38 11.06
C SER A 105 -9.31 3.50 12.18
N VAL A 106 -9.51 3.88 13.44
CA VAL A 106 -9.06 3.08 14.59
C VAL A 106 -9.59 1.65 14.52
N GLU A 107 -10.86 1.48 14.12
CA GLU A 107 -11.47 0.15 13.98
C GLU A 107 -10.85 -0.67 12.82
N ALA A 108 -10.49 -0.01 11.72
CA ALA A 108 -9.78 -0.67 10.63
C ALA A 108 -8.37 -1.10 11.04
N VAL A 109 -7.64 -0.27 11.79
CA VAL A 109 -6.33 -0.65 12.35
C VAL A 109 -6.47 -1.83 13.30
N LYS A 110 -7.46 -1.83 14.19
CA LYS A 110 -7.73 -2.97 15.09
C LYS A 110 -8.06 -4.25 14.32
N ALA A 111 -8.86 -4.16 13.25
CA ALA A 111 -9.16 -5.31 12.39
C ALA A 111 -7.90 -5.82 11.67
N TRP A 112 -7.02 -4.91 11.26
CA TRP A 112 -5.72 -5.25 10.67
C TRP A 112 -4.81 -5.94 11.68
N ILE A 113 -4.74 -5.45 12.92
CA ILE A 113 -4.00 -6.07 14.03
C ILE A 113 -4.52 -7.50 14.31
N ARG A 114 -5.85 -7.70 14.35
CA ARG A 114 -6.43 -9.06 14.53
C ARG A 114 -6.02 -10.00 13.40
N MET A 115 -6.04 -9.53 12.16
CA MET A 115 -5.59 -10.31 11.01
C MET A 115 -4.10 -10.67 11.16
N GLN A 116 -3.24 -9.70 11.44
CA GLN A 116 -1.82 -9.95 11.63
C GLN A 116 -1.55 -10.96 12.75
N ALA A 117 -2.16 -10.80 13.92
CA ALA A 117 -2.06 -11.76 15.02
C ALA A 117 -2.53 -13.17 14.60
N SER A 118 -3.61 -13.25 13.80
CA SER A 118 -4.15 -14.52 13.29
C SER A 118 -3.19 -15.28 12.38
N VAL A 119 -2.27 -14.58 11.72
CA VAL A 119 -1.29 -15.16 10.80
C VAL A 119 0.15 -15.11 11.33
N GLY A 120 0.33 -14.64 12.57
CA GLY A 120 1.62 -14.58 13.24
C GLY A 120 2.52 -13.42 12.82
N MET A 121 1.99 -12.41 12.16
CA MET A 121 2.70 -11.15 11.95
C MET A 121 2.69 -10.35 13.26
N ASN A 122 3.86 -9.96 13.75
CA ASN A 122 4.04 -9.36 15.08
C ASN A 122 4.40 -7.86 15.04
N THR A 123 4.41 -7.24 13.86
CA THR A 123 4.79 -5.83 13.70
C THR A 123 3.83 -5.10 12.77
N LEU A 124 3.40 -3.90 13.16
CA LEU A 124 2.63 -2.99 12.31
C LEU A 124 3.27 -1.60 12.33
N MET A 125 3.61 -1.07 11.16
CA MET A 125 4.02 0.32 11.02
C MET A 125 2.88 1.16 10.47
N LEU A 126 2.61 2.30 11.09
CA LEU A 126 1.72 3.33 10.55
C LEU A 126 2.58 4.43 9.93
N TYR A 127 2.55 4.54 8.60
CA TYR A 127 3.24 5.60 7.88
C TYR A 127 2.38 6.86 7.88
N THR A 128 2.87 7.91 8.53
CA THR A 128 2.09 9.11 8.83
C THR A 128 2.92 10.37 8.59
N GLU A 129 2.99 10.88 7.39
CA GLU A 129 3.77 12.10 7.10
C GLU A 129 3.38 13.27 8.01
N ASP A 130 2.10 13.67 7.94
CA ASP A 130 1.53 14.73 8.78
C ASP A 130 0.21 14.33 9.44
N THR A 131 -0.18 13.06 9.37
CA THR A 131 -1.51 12.59 9.78
C THR A 131 -1.58 12.15 11.26
N TYR A 132 -0.88 12.86 12.13
CA TYR A 132 -0.98 12.75 13.59
C TYR A 132 -0.84 14.11 14.26
N GLU A 133 -1.38 14.27 15.46
CA GLU A 133 -1.31 15.53 16.19
C GLU A 133 0.08 15.79 16.73
N VAL A 134 0.56 17.04 16.56
CA VAL A 134 1.80 17.53 17.18
C VAL A 134 1.49 18.81 17.95
N PRO A 135 1.62 18.82 19.28
CA PRO A 135 1.36 19.99 20.10
C PRO A 135 2.18 21.21 19.67
N GLY A 136 1.54 22.36 19.52
CA GLY A 136 2.17 23.60 19.06
C GLY A 136 2.20 23.79 17.53
N TYR A 137 1.80 22.77 16.75
CA TYR A 137 1.79 22.83 15.27
C TYR A 137 0.40 22.55 14.70
N PRO A 138 -0.56 23.49 14.84
CA PRO A 138 -1.96 23.24 14.46
C PRO A 138 -2.19 22.99 12.97
N TYR A 139 -1.31 23.45 12.10
CA TYR A 139 -1.38 23.23 10.65
C TYR A 139 -0.87 21.85 10.21
N PHE A 140 -0.13 21.14 11.08
CA PHE A 140 0.36 19.81 10.80
C PHE A 140 -0.82 18.82 10.80
N GLY A 141 -1.13 18.23 9.64
CA GLY A 141 -2.26 17.34 9.42
C GLY A 141 -3.65 18.00 9.53
N ALA A 142 -3.72 19.32 9.42
CA ALA A 142 -4.99 20.04 9.47
C ALA A 142 -5.91 19.62 8.32
N LEU A 143 -7.16 19.25 8.64
CA LEU A 143 -8.19 18.79 7.70
C LEU A 143 -7.85 17.46 6.96
N ARG A 144 -6.87 16.69 7.44
CA ARG A 144 -6.45 15.42 6.83
C ARG A 144 -6.83 14.19 7.66
N GLY A 145 -7.67 14.34 8.66
CA GLY A 145 -8.10 13.21 9.50
C GLY A 145 -7.02 12.66 10.42
N ARG A 146 -6.02 13.47 10.78
CA ARG A 146 -4.90 13.08 11.64
C ARG A 146 -5.34 12.34 12.90
N TYR A 147 -4.52 11.43 13.37
CA TYR A 147 -4.74 10.72 14.63
C TYR A 147 -4.54 11.64 15.83
N THR A 148 -5.41 11.53 16.82
CA THR A 148 -5.19 12.13 18.13
C THR A 148 -4.22 11.28 18.96
N ALA A 149 -3.68 11.84 20.04
CA ALA A 149 -2.84 11.09 20.97
C ALA A 149 -3.57 9.90 21.59
N GLU A 150 -4.88 10.08 21.88
CA GLU A 150 -5.74 9.05 22.45
C GLU A 150 -5.96 7.91 21.45
N GLU A 151 -6.23 8.21 20.19
CA GLU A 151 -6.38 7.19 19.13
C GLU A 151 -5.10 6.38 18.94
N LEU A 152 -3.93 7.03 18.93
CA LEU A 152 -2.63 6.33 18.83
C LEU A 152 -2.39 5.39 20.02
N LYS A 153 -2.65 5.86 21.25
CA LYS A 153 -2.53 5.03 22.47
C LYS A 153 -3.52 3.86 22.48
N GLU A 154 -4.74 4.08 22.00
CA GLU A 154 -5.76 3.04 21.91
C GLU A 154 -5.33 1.92 20.95
N MET A 155 -4.80 2.29 19.78
CA MET A 155 -4.30 1.32 18.80
C MET A 155 -3.06 0.58 19.31
N ASP A 156 -2.12 1.28 19.94
CA ASP A 156 -0.93 0.69 20.55
C ASP A 156 -1.28 -0.33 21.62
N ALA A 157 -2.13 0.04 22.58
CA ALA A 157 -2.58 -0.86 23.64
C ALA A 157 -3.28 -2.11 23.09
N TYR A 158 -4.08 -1.94 22.00
CA TYR A 158 -4.73 -3.07 21.34
C TYR A 158 -3.71 -4.00 20.65
N GLY A 159 -2.69 -3.43 19.99
CA GLY A 159 -1.59 -4.19 19.40
C GLY A 159 -0.83 -5.02 20.44
N VAL A 160 -0.42 -4.40 21.55
CA VAL A 160 0.24 -5.07 22.69
C VAL A 160 -0.58 -6.24 23.22
N ALA A 161 -1.91 -6.05 23.32
CA ALA A 161 -2.81 -7.10 23.79
C ALA A 161 -2.87 -8.31 22.86
N LEU A 162 -2.64 -8.12 21.54
CA LEU A 162 -2.61 -9.17 20.52
C LEU A 162 -1.18 -9.60 20.12
N GLY A 163 -0.14 -9.05 20.72
CA GLY A 163 1.25 -9.40 20.40
C GLY A 163 1.75 -8.79 19.09
N VAL A 164 1.15 -7.68 18.66
CA VAL A 164 1.58 -6.90 17.49
C VAL A 164 2.16 -5.57 17.97
N GLU A 165 3.48 -5.39 17.77
CA GLU A 165 4.17 -4.15 18.08
C GLU A 165 3.82 -3.08 17.06
N LEU A 166 3.24 -1.96 17.49
CA LEU A 166 3.01 -0.80 16.63
C LEU A 166 4.23 0.11 16.65
N ILE A 167 4.84 0.32 15.48
CA ILE A 167 6.00 1.20 15.32
C ILE A 167 5.57 2.44 14.55
N PRO A 168 5.71 3.66 15.14
CA PRO A 168 5.43 4.89 14.41
C PRO A 168 6.43 5.09 13.27
N CYS A 169 5.92 5.41 12.08
CA CYS A 169 6.73 5.77 10.92
C CYS A 169 6.38 7.20 10.51
N ILE A 170 7.26 8.14 10.85
CA ILE A 170 7.09 9.58 10.62
C ILE A 170 8.08 10.09 9.59
N GLN A 171 7.94 11.34 9.19
CA GLN A 171 8.89 12.02 8.32
C GLN A 171 9.61 13.14 9.08
N SER A 172 10.93 13.19 8.92
CA SER A 172 11.77 14.18 9.63
C SER A 172 12.70 14.97 8.71
N LEU A 173 12.63 14.76 7.38
CA LEU A 173 13.42 15.49 6.39
C LEU A 173 12.62 15.82 5.12
N GLY A 174 12.25 14.82 4.32
CA GLY A 174 11.47 14.90 3.08
C GLY A 174 10.01 14.51 3.28
N HIS A 175 9.26 14.37 2.18
CA HIS A 175 7.84 13.99 2.15
C HIS A 175 6.91 14.85 3.06
N LEU A 176 7.27 16.10 3.29
CA LEU A 176 6.50 17.05 4.10
C LEU A 176 5.77 18.11 3.26
N GLN A 177 5.48 17.80 2.00
CA GLN A 177 4.81 18.73 1.09
C GLN A 177 3.49 19.25 1.67
N GLN A 178 2.66 18.37 2.21
CA GLN A 178 1.32 18.74 2.68
C GLN A 178 1.35 19.75 3.84
N PRO A 179 2.09 19.52 4.94
CA PRO A 179 2.18 20.52 6.00
C PRO A 179 2.93 21.78 5.56
N LEU A 180 3.95 21.66 4.70
CA LEU A 180 4.75 22.82 4.25
C LEU A 180 4.02 23.72 3.25
N LEU A 181 2.88 23.32 2.69
CA LEU A 181 1.99 24.19 1.92
C LEU A 181 1.35 25.30 2.75
N TRP A 182 1.14 25.09 4.04
CA TRP A 182 0.51 26.06 4.92
C TRP A 182 1.47 27.23 5.22
N ALA A 183 0.98 28.45 5.09
CA ALA A 183 1.76 29.65 5.42
C ALA A 183 2.32 29.61 6.85
N GLY A 184 1.57 29.03 7.80
CA GLY A 184 2.00 28.86 9.19
C GLY A 184 3.17 27.90 9.40
N MET A 185 3.53 27.08 8.39
CA MET A 185 4.67 26.16 8.41
C MET A 185 5.81 26.60 7.47
N SER A 186 5.63 27.67 6.72
CA SER A 186 6.59 28.12 5.68
C SER A 186 8.00 28.43 6.20
N GLU A 187 8.13 28.80 7.47
CA GLU A 187 9.45 29.06 8.09
C GLU A 187 10.30 27.79 8.24
N LEU A 188 9.71 26.59 8.21
CA LEU A 188 10.43 25.33 8.28
C LEU A 188 10.96 24.87 6.93
N ARG A 189 10.42 25.41 5.83
CA ARG A 189 10.63 24.92 4.47
C ARG A 189 12.00 25.28 3.91
N ASP A 190 12.69 24.30 3.32
CA ASP A 190 13.80 24.48 2.39
C ASP A 190 13.27 24.53 0.95
N THR A 191 12.74 23.42 0.46
CA THR A 191 12.05 23.27 -0.83
C THR A 191 10.56 22.94 -0.60
N SER A 192 9.83 22.55 -1.62
CA SER A 192 8.38 22.28 -1.53
C SER A 192 8.00 21.21 -0.50
N ASP A 193 8.88 20.25 -0.28
CA ASP A 193 8.65 19.01 0.47
C ASP A 193 9.71 18.73 1.54
N ILE A 194 10.80 19.53 1.60
CA ILE A 194 11.95 19.30 2.47
C ILE A 194 12.09 20.44 3.49
N VAL A 195 12.40 20.08 4.74
CA VAL A 195 12.68 21.06 5.79
C VAL A 195 14.10 21.65 5.69
N CYS A 196 14.27 22.91 6.13
CA CYS A 196 15.55 23.63 6.05
C CYS A 196 16.52 23.17 7.14
N VAL A 197 17.40 22.24 6.81
CA VAL A 197 18.42 21.70 7.73
C VAL A 197 19.28 22.81 8.34
N GLY A 198 19.59 22.69 9.62
CA GLY A 198 20.40 23.68 10.36
C GLY A 198 19.61 24.85 10.93
N ASP A 199 18.31 24.94 10.69
CA ASP A 199 17.44 25.95 11.33
C ASP A 199 16.90 25.37 12.66
N GLU A 200 17.09 26.10 13.76
CA GLU A 200 16.66 25.63 15.09
C GLU A 200 15.13 25.46 15.20
N LYS A 201 14.34 26.20 14.42
CA LYS A 201 12.89 26.01 14.35
C LYS A 201 12.52 24.64 13.79
N VAL A 202 13.30 24.13 12.82
CA VAL A 202 13.12 22.79 12.26
C VAL A 202 13.41 21.73 13.33
N TYR A 203 14.46 21.88 14.11
CA TYR A 203 14.77 20.91 15.17
C TYR A 203 13.80 20.99 16.35
N ALA A 204 13.22 22.16 16.65
CA ALA A 204 12.13 22.29 17.61
C ALA A 204 10.87 21.55 17.12
N PHE A 205 10.55 21.65 15.83
CA PHE A 205 9.46 20.90 15.20
C PHE A 205 9.71 19.39 15.24
N ILE A 206 10.89 18.93 14.77
CA ILE A 206 11.23 17.49 14.77
C ILE A 206 11.21 16.92 16.19
N ARG A 207 11.72 17.66 17.16
CA ARG A 207 11.64 17.28 18.58
C ARG A 207 10.20 17.08 19.04
N ALA A 208 9.30 18.01 18.68
CA ALA A 208 7.88 17.89 19.03
C ALA A 208 7.24 16.67 18.38
N CYS A 209 7.59 16.36 17.10
CA CYS A 209 7.13 15.15 16.40
C CYS A 209 7.61 13.86 17.10
N ILE A 210 8.91 13.76 17.40
CA ILE A 210 9.51 12.59 18.05
C ILE A 210 8.98 12.43 19.48
N HIS A 211 8.88 13.52 20.23
CA HIS A 211 8.31 13.50 21.58
C HIS A 211 6.85 13.00 21.56
N GLN A 212 6.03 13.48 20.63
CA GLN A 212 4.63 13.07 20.53
C GLN A 212 4.49 11.56 20.31
N VAL A 213 5.26 10.97 19.39
CA VAL A 213 5.19 9.52 19.17
C VAL A 213 5.77 8.74 20.34
N ALA A 214 6.83 9.21 20.99
CA ALA A 214 7.38 8.60 22.18
C ALA A 214 6.38 8.54 23.36
N GLN A 215 5.41 9.48 23.42
CA GLN A 215 4.36 9.51 24.44
C GLN A 215 3.13 8.66 24.08
N CYS A 216 2.98 8.27 22.81
CA CYS A 216 1.80 7.57 22.32
C CYS A 216 2.00 6.07 22.12
N PHE A 217 3.23 5.61 21.89
CA PHE A 217 3.53 4.22 21.61
C PHE A 217 4.37 3.59 22.73
N SER A 218 4.12 2.33 23.03
CA SER A 218 4.85 1.55 24.03
C SER A 218 6.21 1.07 23.53
N THR A 219 6.39 0.98 22.21
CA THR A 219 7.66 0.62 21.59
C THR A 219 8.72 1.70 21.78
N ARG A 220 9.98 1.28 21.76
CA ARG A 220 11.13 2.20 21.68
C ARG A 220 11.60 2.43 20.25
N LYS A 221 11.13 1.66 19.29
CA LYS A 221 11.47 1.82 17.87
C LYS A 221 10.70 2.98 17.24
N VAL A 222 11.36 3.73 16.37
CA VAL A 222 10.74 4.78 15.57
C VAL A 222 11.35 4.82 14.17
N HIS A 223 10.52 4.83 13.14
CA HIS A 223 10.98 5.07 11.78
C HIS A 223 10.86 6.56 11.46
N LEU A 224 11.96 7.19 11.06
CA LEU A 224 12.07 8.64 10.90
C LEU A 224 11.93 9.10 9.43
N GLY A 225 11.68 8.18 8.51
CA GLY A 225 11.58 8.46 7.07
C GLY A 225 12.93 8.82 6.45
N MET A 226 13.07 10.07 6.00
CA MET A 226 14.26 10.70 5.41
C MET A 226 14.64 10.20 4.01
N ASP A 227 13.73 9.56 3.32
CA ASP A 227 13.87 9.09 1.95
C ASP A 227 13.66 10.22 0.91
N GLU A 228 14.16 9.96 -0.29
CA GLU A 228 13.89 10.72 -1.52
C GLU A 228 14.05 12.26 -1.43
N ALA A 229 14.90 12.75 -0.55
CA ALA A 229 15.15 14.18 -0.41
C ALA A 229 15.97 14.73 -1.60
N TRP A 230 15.39 14.66 -2.83
CA TRP A 230 16.04 14.98 -4.10
C TRP A 230 16.59 16.39 -4.18
N SER A 231 15.83 17.37 -3.71
CA SER A 231 16.18 18.79 -3.75
C SER A 231 16.79 19.31 -2.44
N LEU A 232 17.32 18.40 -1.60
CA LEU A 232 17.94 18.76 -0.33
C LEU A 232 19.05 19.80 -0.50
N GLY A 233 18.92 20.91 0.21
CA GLY A 233 19.89 21.99 0.21
C GLY A 233 19.85 22.90 -1.02
N LEU A 234 18.82 22.76 -1.90
CA LEU A 234 18.71 23.55 -3.13
C LEU A 234 17.71 24.72 -3.05
N GLY A 235 17.03 24.89 -1.92
CA GLY A 235 16.07 25.96 -1.66
C GLY A 235 16.61 27.07 -0.76
N ARG A 236 15.93 27.34 0.34
CA ARG A 236 16.31 28.35 1.33
C ARG A 236 17.67 28.08 1.97
N TYR A 237 18.04 26.80 2.11
CA TYR A 237 19.36 26.41 2.58
C TYR A 237 20.47 26.95 1.68
N LEU A 238 20.33 26.83 0.35
CA LEU A 238 21.29 27.34 -0.63
C LEU A 238 21.45 28.85 -0.50
N LEU A 239 20.35 29.59 -0.36
CA LEU A 239 20.38 31.04 -0.22
C LEU A 239 21.10 31.51 1.05
N LYS A 240 21.02 30.74 2.13
CA LYS A 240 21.61 31.06 3.43
C LYS A 240 23.09 30.63 3.52
N ASN A 241 23.42 29.45 2.99
CA ASN A 241 24.69 28.78 3.28
C ASN A 241 25.59 28.61 2.05
N GLY A 242 25.09 28.90 0.85
CA GLY A 242 25.75 28.52 -0.40
C GLY A 242 25.62 27.04 -0.68
N TYR A 243 26.19 26.59 -1.80
CA TYR A 243 26.17 25.17 -2.17
C TYR A 243 26.93 24.34 -1.13
N THR A 244 26.25 23.29 -0.64
CA THR A 244 26.81 22.30 0.28
C THR A 244 26.49 20.91 -0.28
N PRO A 245 27.45 19.97 -0.37
CA PRO A 245 27.17 18.61 -0.80
C PRO A 245 26.09 17.94 0.07
N LYS A 246 25.14 17.26 -0.54
CA LYS A 246 24.01 16.59 0.17
C LYS A 246 24.48 15.71 1.32
N ARG A 247 25.57 14.94 1.13
CA ARG A 247 26.18 14.11 2.18
C ARG A 247 26.52 14.88 3.47
N GLU A 248 26.99 16.10 3.34
CA GLU A 248 27.33 16.93 4.52
C GLU A 248 26.07 17.44 5.23
N ILE A 249 25.04 17.79 4.46
CA ILE A 249 23.75 18.23 4.98
C ILE A 249 23.09 17.06 5.73
N ILE A 250 23.04 15.87 5.12
CA ILE A 250 22.48 14.64 5.73
C ILE A 250 23.21 14.31 7.03
N ARG A 251 24.55 14.30 7.01
CA ARG A 251 25.35 14.00 8.22
C ARG A 251 25.04 14.95 9.38
N LYS A 252 24.96 16.26 9.11
CA LYS A 252 24.61 17.26 10.12
C LYS A 252 23.21 17.07 10.66
N HIS A 253 22.26 16.77 9.77
CA HIS A 253 20.87 16.53 10.13
C HIS A 253 20.73 15.28 11.01
N MET A 254 21.30 14.17 10.56
CA MET A 254 21.29 12.90 11.28
C MET A 254 21.86 13.02 12.68
N ALA A 255 22.99 13.69 12.86
CA ALA A 255 23.59 13.88 14.20
C ALA A 255 22.59 14.54 15.17
N ARG A 256 21.91 15.60 14.73
CA ARG A 256 20.93 16.34 15.54
C ARG A 256 19.68 15.50 15.85
N VAL A 257 19.17 14.76 14.87
CA VAL A 257 17.98 13.91 15.05
C VAL A 257 18.30 12.72 15.96
N MET A 258 19.50 12.13 15.84
CA MET A 258 19.96 11.08 16.75
C MET A 258 20.04 11.56 18.20
N ASP A 259 20.51 12.80 18.42
CA ASP A 259 20.55 13.35 19.78
C ASP A 259 19.14 13.48 20.36
N ILE A 260 18.16 13.93 19.57
CA ILE A 260 16.76 14.00 19.97
C ILE A 260 16.22 12.60 20.32
N CYS A 261 16.50 11.57 19.50
CA CYS A 261 16.06 10.20 19.76
C CYS A 261 16.68 9.64 21.06
N ARG A 262 17.97 9.91 21.31
CA ARG A 262 18.64 9.48 22.55
C ARG A 262 18.02 10.13 23.79
N GLU A 263 17.67 11.42 23.73
CA GLU A 263 17.00 12.12 24.82
C GLU A 263 15.62 11.51 25.14
N GLU A 264 14.88 11.08 24.12
CA GLU A 264 13.59 10.41 24.27
C GLU A 264 13.71 8.88 24.52
N GLY A 265 14.93 8.35 24.50
CA GLY A 265 15.21 6.93 24.73
C GLY A 265 14.72 6.01 23.61
N LEU A 266 14.66 6.50 22.37
CA LEU A 266 14.17 5.77 21.20
C LEU A 266 15.30 5.14 20.39
N GLU A 267 14.96 4.08 19.66
CA GLU A 267 15.79 3.33 18.72
C GLU A 267 15.36 3.67 17.28
N PRO A 268 16.08 4.58 16.61
CA PRO A 268 15.66 5.06 15.30
C PRO A 268 16.02 4.10 14.18
N MET A 269 15.18 4.12 13.14
CA MET A 269 15.43 3.56 11.82
C MET A 269 15.06 4.58 10.74
N ILE A 270 15.67 4.46 9.56
CA ILE A 270 15.41 5.31 8.40
C ILE A 270 15.43 4.48 7.13
N TRP A 271 14.81 5.01 6.07
CA TRP A 271 15.03 4.50 4.73
C TRP A 271 16.50 4.67 4.32
N SER A 272 17.07 3.68 3.66
CA SER A 272 18.50 3.63 3.36
C SER A 272 18.92 4.35 2.08
N ASP A 273 17.96 4.72 1.22
CA ASP A 273 18.23 5.20 -0.13
C ASP A 273 19.18 6.40 -0.19
N MET A 274 19.07 7.35 0.74
CA MET A 274 19.95 8.53 0.74
C MET A 274 21.43 8.18 0.94
N TYR A 275 21.74 7.09 1.69
CA TYR A 275 23.12 6.61 1.81
C TYR A 275 23.65 5.96 0.54
N PHE A 276 22.80 5.29 -0.23
CA PHE A 276 23.15 4.71 -1.52
C PHE A 276 23.27 5.78 -2.60
N ARG A 277 22.35 6.74 -2.63
CA ARG A 277 22.35 7.84 -3.60
C ARG A 277 23.63 8.68 -3.58
N VAL A 278 24.22 8.89 -2.42
CA VAL A 278 25.50 9.63 -2.31
C VAL A 278 26.71 8.83 -2.82
N HIS A 279 26.58 7.51 -3.00
CA HIS A 279 27.58 6.64 -3.61
C HIS A 279 27.31 6.38 -5.11
N SER A 280 26.10 6.71 -5.59
CA SER A 280 25.73 6.57 -6.99
C SER A 280 26.27 7.73 -7.83
N LYS A 281 26.67 7.45 -9.07
CA LYS A 281 27.09 8.47 -10.04
C LYS A 281 25.95 9.34 -10.54
N ASN A 282 24.72 8.79 -10.55
CA ASN A 282 23.52 9.43 -11.07
C ASN A 282 22.52 9.80 -9.95
N GLU A 283 22.94 9.72 -8.69
CA GLU A 283 22.08 9.91 -7.51
C GLU A 283 20.88 8.95 -7.49
N GLN A 284 20.99 7.77 -8.13
CA GLN A 284 19.95 6.75 -8.13
C GLN A 284 20.19 5.71 -7.03
N TYR A 285 19.11 5.17 -6.45
CA TYR A 285 19.21 4.22 -5.35
C TYR A 285 19.79 2.87 -5.80
N TYR A 286 19.33 2.37 -6.93
CA TYR A 286 19.61 1.01 -7.39
C TYR A 286 20.74 0.88 -8.43
N ASP A 287 21.50 1.93 -8.70
CA ASP A 287 22.60 1.91 -9.66
C ASP A 287 24.01 1.90 -9.02
N VAL A 288 24.08 1.68 -7.71
CA VAL A 288 25.36 1.56 -7.00
C VAL A 288 25.97 0.19 -7.34
N PRO A 289 27.19 0.16 -7.92
CA PRO A 289 27.85 -1.10 -8.25
C PRO A 289 28.06 -1.99 -7.01
N PHE A 290 27.88 -3.30 -7.15
CA PHE A 290 27.99 -4.25 -6.03
C PHE A 290 29.39 -4.36 -5.42
N ASP A 291 30.42 -3.91 -6.15
CA ASP A 291 31.82 -3.87 -5.71
C ASP A 291 32.20 -2.52 -5.06
N THR A 292 31.22 -1.62 -4.84
CA THR A 292 31.44 -0.35 -4.16
C THR A 292 31.85 -0.59 -2.71
N ASP A 293 32.96 0.05 -2.29
CA ASP A 293 33.39 0.01 -0.88
C ASP A 293 32.50 0.90 -0.02
N MET A 294 31.40 0.32 0.46
CA MET A 294 30.46 1.02 1.35
C MET A 294 31.05 1.34 2.72
N LYS A 295 32.06 0.55 3.16
CA LYS A 295 32.69 0.72 4.49
C LYS A 295 33.53 1.99 4.61
N SER A 296 34.15 2.40 3.51
CA SER A 296 34.96 3.64 3.47
C SER A 296 34.15 4.91 3.24
N GLY A 297 32.84 4.77 2.93
CA GLY A 297 31.93 5.87 2.65
C GLY A 297 31.30 6.54 3.88
N GLU A 298 30.29 7.35 3.66
CA GLU A 298 29.48 7.94 4.73
C GLU A 298 28.66 6.85 5.40
N ARG A 299 28.74 6.75 6.72
CA ARG A 299 28.04 5.74 7.52
C ARG A 299 26.93 6.37 8.35
N PRO A 300 25.83 5.64 8.61
CA PRO A 300 24.83 6.09 9.56
C PRO A 300 25.43 6.21 10.97
N PRO A 301 24.87 7.07 11.83
CA PRO A 301 25.23 7.10 13.23
C PRO A 301 25.08 5.73 13.91
N GLU A 302 25.94 5.44 14.90
CA GLU A 302 25.87 4.19 15.67
C GLU A 302 24.49 4.02 16.32
N GLY A 303 23.94 2.81 16.21
CA GLY A 303 22.63 2.44 16.74
C GLY A 303 21.44 2.73 15.81
N MET A 304 21.67 3.34 14.63
CA MET A 304 20.61 3.54 13.64
C MET A 304 20.41 2.29 12.79
N ALA A 305 19.17 1.87 12.61
CA ALA A 305 18.82 0.83 11.67
C ALA A 305 18.58 1.42 10.27
N LEU A 306 19.00 0.69 9.23
CA LEU A 306 18.73 1.02 7.84
C LEU A 306 17.64 0.09 7.29
N VAL A 307 16.60 0.70 6.71
CA VAL A 307 15.51 -0.03 6.06
C VAL A 307 15.77 -0.05 4.56
N TYR A 308 16.14 -1.22 4.06
CA TYR A 308 16.28 -1.49 2.64
C TYR A 308 14.91 -1.71 2.03
N TRP A 309 14.43 -0.80 1.20
CA TRP A 309 13.18 -0.94 0.47
C TRP A 309 13.45 -1.29 -1.00
N ASP A 310 12.76 -2.32 -1.49
CA ASP A 310 12.85 -2.72 -2.89
C ASP A 310 11.57 -3.46 -3.32
N TYR A 311 10.96 -2.97 -4.39
CA TYR A 311 9.68 -3.43 -4.93
C TYR A 311 9.78 -3.80 -6.40
N TYR A 312 10.99 -3.84 -6.99
CA TYR A 312 11.18 -3.76 -8.44
C TYR A 312 12.03 -4.87 -9.02
N HIS A 313 12.85 -5.53 -8.24
CA HIS A 313 13.76 -6.56 -8.73
C HIS A 313 13.15 -7.95 -8.63
N LEU A 314 13.49 -8.80 -9.64
CA LEU A 314 12.97 -10.16 -9.77
C LEU A 314 14.05 -11.22 -9.51
N ASP A 315 15.27 -10.79 -9.20
CA ASP A 315 16.45 -11.62 -9.05
C ASP A 315 16.89 -11.70 -7.59
N GLU A 316 16.92 -12.91 -7.02
CA GLU A 316 17.35 -13.16 -5.64
C GLU A 316 18.79 -12.70 -5.39
N ASP A 317 19.70 -12.90 -6.35
CA ASP A 317 21.10 -12.51 -6.18
C ASP A 317 21.27 -11.00 -6.13
N TYR A 318 20.39 -10.22 -6.81
CA TYR A 318 20.36 -8.78 -6.68
C TYR A 318 20.04 -8.37 -5.25
N TYR A 319 18.97 -8.91 -4.67
CA TYR A 319 18.60 -8.64 -3.26
C TYR A 319 19.71 -9.03 -2.29
N CYS A 320 20.31 -10.22 -2.46
CA CYS A 320 21.44 -10.66 -1.63
C CYS A 320 22.60 -9.66 -1.66
N ASN A 321 22.97 -9.18 -2.83
CA ASN A 321 24.06 -8.21 -2.97
C ASN A 321 23.75 -6.89 -2.27
N TYR A 322 22.54 -6.33 -2.45
CA TYR A 322 22.14 -5.11 -1.77
C TYR A 322 22.05 -5.28 -0.24
N MET A 323 21.58 -6.42 0.25
CA MET A 323 21.58 -6.72 1.69
C MET A 323 23.00 -6.76 2.28
N ARG A 324 23.97 -7.34 1.55
CA ARG A 324 25.39 -7.32 1.96
C ARG A 324 25.95 -5.90 2.02
N MET A 325 25.64 -5.07 1.01
CA MET A 325 26.03 -3.66 1.00
C MET A 325 25.46 -2.88 2.18
N HIS A 326 24.21 -3.17 2.58
CA HIS A 326 23.60 -2.57 3.78
C HIS A 326 24.32 -3.00 5.06
N ARG A 327 24.72 -4.28 5.19
CA ARG A 327 25.51 -4.76 6.33
C ARG A 327 26.91 -4.13 6.42
N ASP A 328 27.45 -3.69 5.31
CA ASP A 328 28.69 -2.93 5.33
C ASP A 328 28.52 -1.55 5.97
N LEU A 329 27.29 -1.02 5.99
CA LEU A 329 26.95 0.27 6.63
C LEU A 329 26.50 0.13 8.09
N THR A 330 25.73 -0.91 8.42
CA THR A 330 25.15 -1.11 9.76
C THR A 330 24.90 -2.59 10.07
N ASP A 331 24.91 -2.95 11.35
CA ASP A 331 24.53 -4.29 11.79
C ASP A 331 22.99 -4.45 11.92
N ARG A 332 22.24 -3.35 11.84
CA ARG A 332 20.78 -3.33 11.98
C ARG A 332 20.13 -3.04 10.63
N VAL A 333 19.89 -4.09 9.87
CA VAL A 333 19.23 -4.03 8.54
C VAL A 333 17.83 -4.58 8.65
N VAL A 334 16.85 -3.80 8.20
CA VAL A 334 15.45 -4.21 8.02
C VAL A 334 15.17 -4.28 6.52
N PHE A 335 14.48 -5.30 6.05
CA PHE A 335 14.02 -5.35 4.66
C PHE A 335 12.57 -4.88 4.56
N ALA A 336 12.26 -4.05 3.56
CA ALA A 336 10.92 -3.61 3.24
C ALA A 336 10.54 -4.03 1.82
N GLY A 337 9.65 -5.01 1.70
CA GLY A 337 8.98 -5.40 0.46
C GLY A 337 7.73 -4.56 0.20
N GLY A 338 7.01 -4.80 -0.92
CA GLY A 338 5.84 -4.02 -1.26
C GLY A 338 4.70 -4.80 -1.89
N GLY A 339 3.47 -4.47 -1.47
CA GLY A 339 2.22 -5.13 -1.89
C GLY A 339 1.58 -4.57 -3.15
N TRP A 340 2.26 -3.66 -3.86
CA TRP A 340 1.85 -3.11 -5.15
C TRP A 340 0.44 -2.53 -5.19
N THR A 341 0.09 -1.71 -4.19
CA THR A 341 -1.21 -1.05 -4.03
C THR A 341 -1.26 0.38 -4.54
N TRP A 342 -0.15 0.94 -5.02
CA TRP A 342 0.03 2.38 -5.26
C TRP A 342 -0.15 2.83 -6.71
N LYS A 343 -0.37 1.92 -7.65
CA LYS A 343 -0.39 2.26 -9.08
C LYS A 343 -1.75 2.75 -9.58
N GLY A 344 -2.82 2.07 -9.24
CA GLY A 344 -4.13 2.34 -9.80
C GLY A 344 -5.28 1.95 -8.89
N PHE A 345 -6.34 1.36 -9.45
CA PHE A 345 -7.53 0.95 -8.72
C PHE A 345 -7.45 -0.45 -8.13
N THR A 346 -6.50 -1.26 -8.58
CA THR A 346 -6.32 -2.66 -8.19
C THR A 346 -4.92 -2.90 -7.66
N PRO A 347 -4.73 -3.82 -6.70
CA PRO A 347 -3.39 -4.28 -6.38
C PRO A 347 -2.82 -5.07 -7.56
N ASP A 348 -1.55 -4.85 -7.90
CA ASP A 348 -0.89 -5.70 -8.90
C ASP A 348 -0.39 -6.98 -8.24
N LEU A 349 -1.29 -7.97 -8.13
CA LEU A 349 -1.03 -9.22 -7.41
C LEU A 349 0.13 -10.01 -8.02
N LYS A 350 0.28 -9.98 -9.35
CA LYS A 350 1.32 -10.74 -10.05
C LYS A 350 2.71 -10.14 -9.83
N VAL A 351 2.81 -8.82 -9.89
CA VAL A 351 4.07 -8.15 -9.59
C VAL A 351 4.41 -8.28 -8.12
N ALA A 352 3.43 -8.09 -7.23
CA ALA A 352 3.62 -8.27 -5.79
C ALA A 352 4.20 -9.65 -5.46
N GLU A 353 3.66 -10.72 -6.04
CA GLU A 353 4.19 -12.07 -5.87
C GLU A 353 5.59 -12.22 -6.45
N ALA A 354 5.81 -11.75 -7.69
CA ALA A 354 7.05 -11.90 -8.43
C ALA A 354 8.26 -11.24 -7.75
N VAL A 355 8.05 -10.10 -7.06
CA VAL A 355 9.12 -9.40 -6.33
C VAL A 355 9.28 -9.93 -4.90
N THR A 356 8.18 -10.36 -4.25
CA THR A 356 8.18 -10.83 -2.86
C THR A 356 8.96 -12.13 -2.70
N VAL A 357 8.75 -13.08 -3.60
CA VAL A 357 9.37 -14.41 -3.53
C VAL A 357 10.90 -14.35 -3.51
N PRO A 358 11.59 -13.75 -4.51
CA PRO A 358 13.06 -13.67 -4.50
C PRO A 358 13.58 -12.81 -3.35
N ALA A 359 12.87 -11.75 -2.96
CA ALA A 359 13.29 -10.88 -1.87
C ALA A 359 13.30 -11.61 -0.52
N LEU A 360 12.23 -12.34 -0.18
CA LEU A 360 12.15 -13.08 1.08
C LEU A 360 13.08 -14.30 1.11
N ASN A 361 13.34 -14.94 -0.03
CA ASN A 361 14.40 -15.96 -0.14
C ASN A 361 15.77 -15.35 0.18
N ALA A 362 16.06 -14.17 -0.38
CA ALA A 362 17.30 -13.45 -0.09
C ALA A 362 17.40 -13.06 1.39
N CYS A 363 16.30 -12.61 2.03
CA CYS A 363 16.28 -12.32 3.46
C CYS A 363 16.71 -13.53 4.29
N ARG A 364 16.18 -14.71 4.00
CA ARG A 364 16.54 -15.96 4.68
C ARG A 364 18.01 -16.31 4.46
N LYS A 365 18.47 -16.27 3.21
CA LYS A 365 19.84 -16.61 2.82
C LYS A 365 20.85 -15.67 3.46
N GLU A 366 20.54 -14.38 3.51
CA GLU A 366 21.37 -13.35 4.10
C GLU A 366 21.06 -13.12 5.59
N GLN A 367 20.17 -13.89 6.22
CA GLN A 367 19.83 -13.79 7.63
C GLN A 367 19.35 -12.41 8.05
N ILE A 368 18.58 -11.75 7.19
CA ILE A 368 17.79 -10.57 7.57
C ILE A 368 16.55 -11.08 8.29
N ARG A 369 16.44 -10.77 9.58
CA ARG A 369 15.40 -11.29 10.47
C ARG A 369 14.23 -10.33 10.66
N ASP A 370 14.36 -9.07 10.22
CA ASP A 370 13.35 -8.04 10.33
C ASP A 370 12.80 -7.72 8.94
N VAL A 371 11.51 -8.00 8.73
CA VAL A 371 10.83 -7.84 7.43
C VAL A 371 9.54 -7.02 7.60
N ILE A 372 9.38 -6.01 6.76
CA ILE A 372 8.17 -5.18 6.70
C ILE A 372 7.62 -5.21 5.27
N TYR A 373 6.31 -5.36 5.14
CA TYR A 373 5.61 -5.38 3.87
C TYR A 373 4.79 -4.10 3.68
N THR A 374 5.21 -3.23 2.75
CA THR A 374 4.65 -1.89 2.60
C THR A 374 3.44 -1.87 1.68
N LEU A 375 2.45 -1.06 2.04
CA LEU A 375 1.19 -0.86 1.32
C LEU A 375 1.01 0.63 1.06
N TRP A 376 1.68 1.12 0.00
CA TRP A 376 1.64 2.54 -0.37
C TRP A 376 0.33 2.93 -1.06
N GLY A 377 -0.07 4.19 -0.91
CA GLY A 377 -1.26 4.78 -1.52
C GLY A 377 -0.96 5.97 -2.43
N ASP A 378 0.18 6.02 -3.11
CA ASP A 378 0.80 7.19 -3.76
C ASP A 378 -0.14 8.12 -4.51
N ASP A 379 -1.01 7.63 -5.38
CA ASP A 379 -1.99 8.49 -6.07
C ASP A 379 -3.35 8.52 -5.36
N SER A 380 -3.32 8.94 -4.09
CA SER A 380 -4.53 9.22 -3.30
C SER A 380 -5.32 7.98 -2.86
N THR A 381 -4.66 6.84 -2.71
CA THR A 381 -5.27 5.58 -2.26
C THR A 381 -6.46 5.17 -3.14
N GLU A 382 -6.26 5.17 -4.46
CA GLU A 382 -7.28 4.70 -5.41
C GLU A 382 -7.58 3.22 -5.20
N THR A 383 -6.54 2.40 -4.97
CA THR A 383 -6.69 0.99 -4.59
C THR A 383 -7.26 0.89 -3.16
N PRO A 384 -8.36 0.15 -2.96
CA PRO A 384 -8.81 -0.20 -1.61
C PRO A 384 -7.73 -0.95 -0.84
N LEU A 385 -7.44 -0.50 0.38
CA LEU A 385 -6.33 -1.03 1.18
C LEU A 385 -6.50 -2.53 1.51
N PHE A 386 -7.72 -2.94 1.84
CA PHE A 386 -8.02 -4.33 2.17
C PHE A 386 -7.87 -5.29 0.99
N SER A 387 -7.77 -4.77 -0.25
CA SER A 387 -7.49 -5.59 -1.43
C SER A 387 -6.09 -6.19 -1.43
N ALA A 388 -5.18 -5.70 -0.60
CA ALA A 388 -3.82 -6.23 -0.44
C ALA A 388 -3.72 -7.49 0.45
N LEU A 389 -4.85 -8.04 0.93
CA LEU A 389 -4.82 -9.17 1.86
C LEU A 389 -4.03 -10.37 1.32
N GLY A 390 -4.20 -10.74 0.05
CA GLY A 390 -3.47 -11.87 -0.55
C GLY A 390 -1.95 -11.71 -0.51
N PRO A 391 -1.37 -10.63 -1.03
CA PRO A 391 0.07 -10.34 -0.91
C PRO A 391 0.58 -10.29 0.54
N VAL A 392 -0.20 -9.75 1.48
CA VAL A 392 0.16 -9.73 2.90
C VAL A 392 0.19 -11.16 3.47
N LEU A 393 -0.77 -12.00 3.12
CA LEU A 393 -0.77 -13.40 3.53
C LEU A 393 0.40 -14.19 2.93
N LEU A 394 0.80 -13.90 1.69
CA LEU A 394 2.00 -14.48 1.10
C LEU A 394 3.24 -14.13 1.94
N CYS A 395 3.42 -12.85 2.26
CA CYS A 395 4.53 -12.42 3.12
C CYS A 395 4.47 -13.07 4.52
N ALA A 396 3.28 -13.20 5.09
CA ALA A 396 3.09 -13.88 6.38
C ALA A 396 3.51 -15.35 6.32
N GLU A 397 3.04 -16.12 5.33
CA GLU A 397 3.35 -17.55 5.21
C GLU A 397 4.85 -17.81 4.95
N TYR A 398 5.56 -16.89 4.27
CA TYR A 398 7.02 -16.94 4.17
C TYR A 398 7.73 -16.82 5.52
N GLY A 399 7.09 -16.25 6.53
CA GLY A 399 7.58 -16.19 7.90
C GLY A 399 7.57 -17.53 8.63
N PHE A 400 6.89 -18.57 8.09
CA PHE A 400 6.66 -19.84 8.79
C PHE A 400 6.79 -21.05 7.87
N GLY A 401 7.98 -21.54 7.66
CA GLY A 401 8.22 -22.71 6.85
C GLY A 401 9.44 -22.55 5.94
N GLU A 402 9.93 -23.63 5.36
CA GLU A 402 11.16 -23.61 4.55
C GLU A 402 10.92 -23.15 3.11
N THR A 403 9.75 -23.41 2.57
CA THR A 403 9.34 -22.99 1.23
C THR A 403 7.95 -22.38 1.27
N PRO A 404 7.66 -21.37 0.42
CA PRO A 404 6.32 -20.82 0.33
C PRO A 404 5.35 -21.91 -0.14
N ASP A 405 4.27 -22.03 0.57
CA ASP A 405 3.18 -22.90 0.21
C ASP A 405 1.98 -22.06 -0.22
N THR A 406 1.77 -21.94 -1.52
CA THR A 406 0.65 -21.17 -2.09
C THR A 406 -0.70 -21.75 -1.68
N GLU A 407 -0.79 -23.07 -1.44
CA GLU A 407 -2.01 -23.68 -0.91
C GLU A 407 -2.31 -23.19 0.51
N ARG A 408 -1.29 -22.96 1.35
CA ARG A 408 -1.50 -22.38 2.68
C ARG A 408 -1.99 -20.93 2.61
N VAL A 409 -1.49 -20.14 1.66
CA VAL A 409 -1.99 -18.77 1.43
C VAL A 409 -3.47 -18.81 1.07
N LYS A 410 -3.85 -19.70 0.15
CA LYS A 410 -5.25 -19.94 -0.22
C LYS A 410 -6.10 -20.35 0.99
N GLU A 411 -5.66 -21.37 1.73
CA GLU A 411 -6.35 -21.84 2.94
C GLU A 411 -6.55 -20.73 3.99
N ARG A 412 -5.52 -19.91 4.23
CA ARG A 412 -5.59 -18.77 5.16
C ARG A 412 -6.55 -17.71 4.67
N PHE A 413 -6.48 -17.36 3.37
CA PHE A 413 -7.38 -16.38 2.78
C PHE A 413 -8.85 -16.82 2.90
N GLU A 414 -9.16 -18.05 2.48
CA GLU A 414 -10.50 -18.61 2.55
C GLU A 414 -10.98 -18.76 4.00
N PHE A 415 -10.09 -19.15 4.90
CA PHE A 415 -10.38 -19.18 6.32
C PHE A 415 -10.74 -17.80 6.87
N LEU A 416 -9.94 -16.77 6.62
CA LEU A 416 -10.17 -15.43 7.14
C LEU A 416 -11.42 -14.77 6.54
N THR A 417 -11.64 -14.95 5.24
CA THR A 417 -12.66 -14.20 4.49
C THR A 417 -13.91 -14.99 4.17
N GLY A 418 -13.82 -16.32 4.12
CA GLY A 418 -14.90 -17.18 3.59
C GLY A 418 -15.19 -16.95 2.10
N CYS A 419 -14.34 -16.22 1.39
CA CYS A 419 -14.43 -15.97 -0.04
C CYS A 419 -13.47 -16.91 -0.79
N ASP A 420 -13.83 -17.24 -2.03
CA ASP A 420 -13.01 -18.07 -2.91
C ASP A 420 -11.73 -17.32 -3.33
N TYR A 421 -10.56 -17.92 -3.08
CA TYR A 421 -9.26 -17.34 -3.42
C TYR A 421 -9.04 -17.21 -4.94
N GLU A 422 -9.57 -18.14 -5.74
CA GLU A 422 -9.45 -18.09 -7.19
C GLU A 422 -10.25 -16.90 -7.79
N VAL A 423 -11.39 -16.57 -7.15
CA VAL A 423 -12.16 -15.36 -7.49
C VAL A 423 -11.36 -14.12 -7.12
N TYR A 424 -10.73 -14.08 -5.95
CA TYR A 424 -9.87 -12.97 -5.55
C TYR A 424 -8.68 -12.80 -6.51
N GLN A 425 -8.06 -13.88 -6.98
CA GLN A 425 -6.94 -13.84 -7.93
C GLN A 425 -7.29 -13.19 -9.28
N GLN A 426 -8.58 -13.09 -9.63
CA GLN A 426 -8.99 -12.34 -10.83
C GLN A 426 -8.58 -10.86 -10.78
N LEU A 427 -8.36 -10.30 -9.59
CA LEU A 427 -7.88 -8.92 -9.43
C LEU A 427 -6.52 -8.71 -10.09
N GLY A 428 -5.65 -9.72 -10.10
CA GLY A 428 -4.35 -9.65 -10.77
C GLY A 428 -4.42 -9.58 -12.30
N ARG A 429 -5.61 -9.70 -12.92
CA ARG A 429 -5.79 -9.58 -14.37
C ARG A 429 -6.00 -8.13 -14.83
N PHE A 430 -6.42 -7.23 -13.96
CA PHE A 430 -6.74 -5.85 -14.37
C PHE A 430 -5.55 -5.12 -15.00
N GLU A 431 -4.35 -5.37 -14.49
CA GLU A 431 -3.12 -4.70 -14.94
C GLU A 431 -2.30 -5.56 -15.93
N VAL A 432 -2.82 -6.71 -16.37
CA VAL A 432 -2.13 -7.64 -17.29
C VAL A 432 -3.01 -7.91 -18.50
N LEU A 433 -2.87 -7.11 -19.56
CA LEU A 433 -3.71 -7.17 -20.77
C LEU A 433 -3.27 -8.22 -21.79
N THR A 434 -2.04 -8.71 -21.73
CA THR A 434 -1.50 -9.75 -22.62
C THR A 434 -0.61 -10.71 -21.87
N GLU A 435 -0.40 -11.94 -22.42
CA GLU A 435 0.50 -12.92 -21.81
C GLU A 435 1.95 -12.44 -21.69
N GLY A 436 2.38 -11.51 -22.54
CA GLY A 436 3.71 -10.89 -22.51
C GLY A 436 3.79 -9.71 -21.53
N MET A 437 2.67 -9.19 -21.10
CA MET A 437 2.55 -8.14 -20.09
C MET A 437 2.80 -8.74 -18.73
N ASN A 438 4.01 -9.03 -18.44
CA ASN A 438 4.36 -9.60 -17.16
C ASN A 438 5.54 -8.83 -16.58
N ASN A 439 5.57 -8.76 -15.32
CA ASN A 439 6.67 -8.84 -14.38
C ASN A 439 8.06 -8.33 -14.81
N LYS A 440 8.33 -8.05 -16.09
CA LYS A 440 9.63 -7.55 -16.57
C LYS A 440 9.73 -6.04 -16.57
N LYS A 441 8.58 -5.34 -16.66
CA LYS A 441 8.51 -3.88 -16.54
C LYS A 441 7.48 -3.51 -15.48
N VAL A 442 7.93 -3.45 -14.28
CA VAL A 442 7.17 -2.99 -13.13
C VAL A 442 6.75 -1.55 -13.34
N GLY A 443 5.45 -1.30 -13.36
CA GLY A 443 4.96 0.07 -13.36
C GLY A 443 3.79 0.38 -14.27
N SER A 444 3.26 -0.58 -15.02
CA SER A 444 2.08 -0.37 -15.86
C SER A 444 0.80 -0.33 -15.04
N ASP A 445 -0.11 0.56 -15.43
CA ASP A 445 -1.43 0.73 -14.84
C ASP A 445 -2.53 0.92 -15.92
N PRO A 446 -2.65 -0.02 -16.88
CA PRO A 446 -3.56 0.11 -18.02
C PRO A 446 -5.02 0.26 -17.62
N ALA A 447 -5.47 -0.42 -16.56
CA ALA A 447 -6.84 -0.28 -16.09
C ALA A 447 -7.14 1.17 -15.67
N LYS A 448 -6.24 1.81 -14.94
CA LYS A 448 -6.36 3.22 -14.55
C LYS A 448 -6.35 4.15 -15.77
N CYS A 449 -5.40 3.98 -16.67
CA CYS A 449 -5.26 4.79 -17.88
C CYS A 449 -6.52 4.75 -18.74
N LEU A 450 -7.01 3.55 -19.06
CA LEU A 450 -8.21 3.35 -19.87
C LEU A 450 -9.49 3.80 -19.16
N PHE A 451 -9.54 3.72 -17.82
CA PHE A 451 -10.70 4.16 -17.06
C PHE A 451 -10.78 5.68 -16.91
N GLN A 452 -9.66 6.35 -16.64
CA GLN A 452 -9.67 7.77 -16.27
C GLN A 452 -9.49 8.74 -17.45
N GLN A 453 -8.97 8.31 -18.61
CA GLN A 453 -8.77 9.20 -19.76
C GLN A 453 -10.08 9.86 -20.24
N ASP A 454 -9.98 11.09 -20.75
CA ASP A 454 -11.10 11.81 -21.37
C ASP A 454 -11.54 11.14 -22.69
N LEU A 455 -12.85 11.06 -22.94
CA LEU A 455 -13.41 10.35 -24.10
C LEU A 455 -13.16 11.03 -25.45
N LEU A 456 -12.98 12.36 -25.48
CA LEU A 456 -12.67 13.09 -26.72
C LEU A 456 -11.18 13.30 -26.91
N LEU A 457 -10.44 13.57 -25.83
CA LEU A 457 -9.00 13.80 -25.90
C LEU A 457 -8.21 12.52 -26.08
N GLY A 458 -8.64 11.41 -25.45
CA GLY A 458 -8.09 10.08 -25.65
C GLY A 458 -6.57 10.04 -25.50
N ILE A 459 -6.03 10.59 -24.39
CA ILE A 459 -4.58 10.73 -24.16
C ILE A 459 -3.84 9.41 -24.29
N PHE A 460 -4.52 8.32 -23.95
CA PHE A 460 -3.97 6.97 -24.00
C PHE A 460 -4.41 6.16 -25.23
N ASP A 461 -5.27 6.73 -26.11
CA ASP A 461 -5.77 6.03 -27.30
C ASP A 461 -4.64 5.66 -28.28
N GLY A 462 -3.65 6.55 -28.46
CA GLY A 462 -2.48 6.26 -29.29
C GLY A 462 -1.64 5.07 -28.79
N GLN A 463 -1.66 4.82 -27.49
CA GLN A 463 -0.94 3.71 -26.86
C GLN A 463 -1.58 2.36 -27.15
N THR A 464 -2.89 2.30 -27.39
CA THR A 464 -3.61 1.05 -27.69
C THR A 464 -3.32 0.51 -29.08
N GLU A 465 -2.77 1.32 -30.00
CA GLU A 465 -2.55 0.98 -31.42
C GLU A 465 -3.84 0.46 -32.11
N GLY A 466 -5.00 1.00 -31.68
CA GLY A 466 -6.32 0.61 -32.20
C GLY A 466 -6.85 -0.73 -31.67
N VAL A 467 -6.21 -1.33 -30.69
CA VAL A 467 -6.71 -2.55 -30.04
C VAL A 467 -7.82 -2.19 -29.04
N HIS A 468 -8.94 -2.92 -29.12
CA HIS A 468 -10.08 -2.79 -28.22
C HIS A 468 -9.94 -3.72 -27.02
N TYR A 469 -9.84 -3.16 -25.82
CA TYR A 469 -9.68 -3.90 -24.55
C TYR A 469 -10.98 -4.14 -23.77
N GLY A 470 -12.10 -3.55 -24.21
CA GLY A 470 -13.41 -3.76 -23.58
C GLY A 470 -13.80 -5.23 -23.44
N PRO A 471 -13.65 -6.08 -24.50
CA PRO A 471 -13.92 -7.52 -24.39
C PRO A 471 -13.09 -8.23 -23.30
N TYR A 472 -11.81 -7.89 -23.15
CA TYR A 472 -10.94 -8.44 -22.10
C TYR A 472 -11.48 -8.14 -20.70
N TYR A 473 -11.83 -6.87 -20.44
CA TYR A 473 -12.39 -6.50 -19.14
C TYR A 473 -13.79 -7.08 -18.90
N ALA A 474 -14.57 -7.34 -19.98
CA ALA A 474 -15.83 -8.05 -19.86
C ALA A 474 -15.65 -9.52 -19.40
N GLU A 475 -14.57 -10.17 -19.81
CA GLU A 475 -14.22 -11.50 -19.29
C GLU A 475 -13.90 -11.45 -17.78
N ILE A 476 -13.19 -10.43 -17.30
CA ILE A 476 -12.94 -10.24 -15.87
C ILE A 476 -14.26 -10.01 -15.13
N ALA A 477 -15.14 -9.17 -15.65
CA ALA A 477 -16.45 -8.94 -15.08
C ALA A 477 -17.27 -10.23 -14.97
N ASN A 478 -17.22 -11.11 -15.97
CA ASN A 478 -17.92 -12.39 -15.96
C ASN A 478 -17.29 -13.40 -14.97
N ALA A 479 -15.99 -13.26 -14.67
CA ALA A 479 -15.29 -14.11 -13.70
C ALA A 479 -15.49 -13.66 -12.25
N LEU A 480 -15.88 -12.41 -12.02
CA LEU A 480 -16.18 -11.84 -10.71
C LEU A 480 -17.69 -11.89 -10.46
N PRO A 481 -18.17 -12.46 -9.34
CA PRO A 481 -19.60 -12.54 -9.05
C PRO A 481 -20.19 -11.16 -8.71
N GLU A 482 -21.42 -10.90 -9.17
CA GLU A 482 -22.16 -9.67 -8.88
C GLU A 482 -22.50 -9.53 -7.38
N GLN A 483 -22.69 -10.66 -6.70
CA GLN A 483 -22.96 -10.73 -5.27
C GLN A 483 -22.09 -11.81 -4.64
N VAL A 484 -21.46 -11.47 -3.53
CA VAL A 484 -20.53 -12.35 -2.81
C VAL A 484 -21.05 -12.58 -1.41
N LYS A 485 -21.10 -13.85 -1.01
CA LYS A 485 -21.35 -14.21 0.38
C LYS A 485 -20.01 -14.38 1.08
N GLY A 486 -19.66 -13.42 1.90
CA GLY A 486 -18.48 -13.50 2.77
C GLY A 486 -18.69 -14.44 3.96
N GLY A 487 -17.59 -14.79 4.60
CA GLY A 487 -17.57 -15.54 5.85
C GLY A 487 -18.00 -14.71 7.06
N VAL A 488 -17.83 -15.30 8.23
CA VAL A 488 -18.07 -14.64 9.51
C VAL A 488 -16.98 -13.61 9.80
N GLY A 489 -17.35 -12.56 10.52
CA GLY A 489 -16.42 -11.53 11.02
C GLY A 489 -16.18 -10.37 10.05
N PHE A 490 -15.26 -9.50 10.45
CA PHE A 490 -14.94 -8.28 9.72
C PHE A 490 -14.44 -8.58 8.30
N TRP A 491 -13.42 -9.42 8.18
CA TRP A 491 -12.76 -9.71 6.90
C TRP A 491 -13.68 -10.39 5.89
N GLY A 492 -14.61 -11.26 6.36
CA GLY A 492 -15.63 -11.87 5.48
C GLY A 492 -16.54 -10.83 4.85
N SER A 493 -17.05 -9.89 5.67
CA SER A 493 -17.91 -8.80 5.20
C SER A 493 -17.18 -7.86 4.25
N GLU A 494 -15.94 -7.46 4.58
CA GLU A 494 -15.21 -6.46 3.79
C GLU A 494 -14.70 -7.05 2.47
N MET A 495 -14.21 -8.30 2.46
CA MET A 495 -13.78 -8.95 1.23
C MET A 495 -14.95 -9.19 0.26
N ALA A 496 -16.13 -9.57 0.78
CA ALA A 496 -17.32 -9.71 -0.06
C ALA A 496 -17.68 -8.40 -0.78
N LYS A 497 -17.74 -7.28 -0.05
CA LYS A 497 -18.00 -5.95 -0.63
C LYS A 497 -16.92 -5.52 -1.62
N LEU A 498 -15.67 -5.85 -1.33
CA LEU A 498 -14.54 -5.54 -2.20
C LEU A 498 -14.67 -6.27 -3.55
N LEU A 499 -15.01 -7.56 -3.54
CA LEU A 499 -15.22 -8.34 -4.76
C LEU A 499 -16.42 -7.84 -5.57
N GLU A 500 -17.51 -7.42 -4.90
CA GLU A 500 -18.66 -6.77 -5.55
C GLU A 500 -18.24 -5.44 -6.20
N TYR A 501 -17.43 -4.62 -5.54
CA TYR A 501 -16.88 -3.40 -6.13
C TYR A 501 -16.06 -3.70 -7.38
N TYR A 502 -15.18 -4.69 -7.35
CA TYR A 502 -14.35 -5.02 -8.50
C TYR A 502 -15.15 -5.64 -9.66
N HIS A 503 -16.24 -6.36 -9.39
CA HIS A 503 -17.18 -6.73 -10.44
C HIS A 503 -17.74 -5.48 -11.14
N VAL A 504 -18.29 -4.52 -10.38
CA VAL A 504 -18.85 -3.28 -10.93
C VAL A 504 -17.79 -2.45 -11.66
N PHE A 505 -16.56 -2.39 -11.14
CA PHE A 505 -15.44 -1.72 -11.78
C PHE A 505 -15.06 -2.39 -13.11
N ALA A 506 -15.02 -3.72 -13.16
CA ALA A 506 -14.75 -4.45 -14.40
C ALA A 506 -15.83 -4.20 -15.47
N VAL A 507 -17.11 -4.16 -15.08
CA VAL A 507 -18.22 -3.81 -16.01
C VAL A 507 -18.08 -2.38 -16.52
N ALA A 508 -17.79 -1.42 -15.66
CA ALA A 508 -17.57 -0.02 -16.05
C ALA A 508 -16.36 0.12 -16.98
N LEU A 509 -15.27 -0.56 -16.66
CA LEU A 509 -14.04 -0.54 -17.45
C LEU A 509 -14.23 -1.21 -18.81
N ALA A 510 -14.97 -2.35 -18.89
CA ALA A 510 -15.32 -3.01 -20.13
C ALA A 510 -16.06 -2.07 -21.12
N LYS A 511 -16.90 -1.17 -20.59
CA LYS A 511 -17.61 -0.17 -21.39
C LYS A 511 -16.75 1.05 -21.71
N LYS A 512 -15.86 1.44 -20.81
CA LYS A 512 -15.06 2.68 -20.89
C LYS A 512 -13.82 2.52 -21.75
N ALA A 513 -13.14 1.36 -21.69
CA ALA A 513 -11.83 1.14 -22.30
C ALA A 513 -11.77 1.47 -23.79
N ASP A 514 -12.83 1.15 -24.54
CA ASP A 514 -12.89 1.35 -25.97
C ASP A 514 -13.74 2.56 -26.38
N MET A 515 -14.39 3.23 -25.46
CA MET A 515 -15.41 4.25 -25.78
C MET A 515 -14.81 5.41 -26.59
N GLY A 516 -13.63 5.89 -26.21
CA GLY A 516 -12.91 6.95 -26.94
C GLY A 516 -12.57 6.54 -28.37
N LEU A 517 -12.02 5.34 -28.57
CA LEU A 517 -11.71 4.80 -29.90
C LEU A 517 -12.96 4.66 -30.78
N ARG A 518 -14.05 4.17 -30.21
CA ARG A 518 -15.33 4.00 -30.94
C ARG A 518 -15.91 5.36 -31.38
N ILE A 519 -15.78 6.38 -30.53
CA ILE A 519 -16.16 7.77 -30.88
C ILE A 519 -15.30 8.28 -32.05
N LEU A 520 -13.98 8.11 -31.93
CA LEU A 520 -13.01 8.52 -32.96
C LEU A 520 -13.26 7.84 -34.29
N GLU A 521 -13.44 6.52 -34.29
CA GLU A 521 -13.73 5.75 -35.49
C GLU A 521 -15.05 6.18 -36.20
N ALA A 522 -16.12 6.37 -35.39
CA ALA A 522 -17.40 6.84 -35.92
C ALA A 522 -17.28 8.26 -36.51
N TYR A 523 -16.53 9.15 -35.87
CA TYR A 523 -16.25 10.50 -36.34
C TYR A 523 -15.48 10.48 -37.67
N GLN A 524 -14.40 9.71 -37.76
CA GLN A 524 -13.59 9.58 -38.99
C GLN A 524 -14.38 9.02 -40.18
N LYS A 525 -15.28 8.07 -39.90
CA LYS A 525 -16.20 7.49 -40.91
C LYS A 525 -17.40 8.38 -41.23
N LYS A 526 -17.58 9.50 -40.53
CA LYS A 526 -18.77 10.37 -40.57
C LYS A 526 -20.08 9.62 -40.32
N ASP A 527 -20.01 8.61 -39.43
CA ASP A 527 -21.17 7.79 -39.06
C ASP A 527 -21.95 8.51 -37.94
N LEU A 528 -22.86 9.39 -38.37
CA LEU A 528 -23.68 10.22 -37.49
C LEU A 528 -24.65 9.38 -36.64
N ASP A 529 -25.12 8.23 -37.16
CA ASP A 529 -26.06 7.37 -36.46
C ASP A 529 -25.37 6.67 -35.29
N THR A 530 -24.15 6.15 -35.50
CA THR A 530 -23.33 5.58 -34.41
C THR A 530 -22.97 6.65 -33.38
N LEU A 531 -22.53 7.84 -33.80
CA LEU A 531 -22.23 8.95 -32.88
C LEU A 531 -23.45 9.31 -32.03
N LYS A 532 -24.63 9.38 -32.64
CA LYS A 532 -25.88 9.65 -31.94
C LYS A 532 -26.22 8.56 -30.93
N GLN A 533 -26.09 7.28 -31.30
CA GLN A 533 -26.31 6.15 -30.39
C GLN A 533 -25.36 6.20 -29.21
N LEU A 534 -24.06 6.46 -29.43
CA LEU A 534 -23.08 6.59 -28.39
C LEU A 534 -23.48 7.70 -27.40
N ALA A 535 -23.81 8.89 -27.89
CA ALA A 535 -24.13 10.06 -27.07
C ALA A 535 -25.48 9.94 -26.35
N GLU A 536 -26.51 9.36 -26.95
CA GLU A 536 -27.86 9.28 -26.37
C GLU A 536 -28.07 8.07 -25.47
N LYS A 537 -27.26 6.99 -25.61
CA LYS A 537 -27.50 5.72 -24.89
C LYS A 537 -26.26 5.19 -24.17
N GLU A 538 -25.17 4.96 -24.89
CA GLU A 538 -24.06 4.15 -24.32
C GLU A 538 -23.21 4.95 -23.33
N ILE A 539 -22.90 6.22 -23.63
CA ILE A 539 -22.16 7.08 -22.67
C ILE A 539 -23.00 7.36 -21.41
N PRO A 540 -24.31 7.68 -21.49
CA PRO A 540 -25.17 7.77 -20.31
C PRO A 540 -25.24 6.47 -19.49
N GLU A 541 -25.30 5.31 -20.14
CA GLU A 541 -25.25 4.02 -19.45
C GLU A 541 -23.91 3.80 -18.73
N LEU A 542 -22.79 4.15 -19.37
CA LEU A 542 -21.47 4.11 -18.75
C LEU A 542 -21.40 5.02 -17.51
N ALA A 543 -21.95 6.23 -17.58
CA ALA A 543 -22.01 7.15 -16.44
C ALA A 543 -22.73 6.55 -15.22
N VAL A 544 -23.78 5.74 -15.44
CA VAL A 544 -24.46 5.00 -14.36
C VAL A 544 -23.53 3.98 -13.71
N TRP A 545 -22.71 3.27 -14.48
CA TRP A 545 -21.75 2.31 -13.93
C TRP A 545 -20.61 2.99 -13.18
N VAL A 546 -20.12 4.13 -13.68
CA VAL A 546 -19.12 4.96 -12.97
C VAL A 546 -19.66 5.45 -11.61
N GLU A 547 -20.93 5.87 -11.57
CA GLU A 547 -21.56 6.26 -10.29
C GLU A 547 -21.75 5.07 -9.33
N LYS A 548 -22.04 3.85 -9.84
CA LYS A 548 -22.05 2.65 -9.02
C LYS A 548 -20.65 2.35 -8.43
N CYS A 549 -19.59 2.47 -9.24
CA CYS A 549 -18.21 2.34 -8.76
C CYS A 549 -17.93 3.33 -7.63
N ARG A 550 -18.26 4.61 -7.85
CA ARG A 550 -18.07 5.67 -6.86
C ARG A 550 -18.73 5.33 -5.53
N ARG A 551 -20.01 4.92 -5.56
CA ARG A 551 -20.78 4.60 -4.34
C ARG A 551 -20.20 3.40 -3.59
N LEU A 552 -19.82 2.35 -4.28
CA LEU A 552 -19.22 1.18 -3.64
C LEU A 552 -17.84 1.51 -3.07
N ARG A 553 -17.03 2.30 -3.80
CA ARG A 553 -15.73 2.76 -3.29
C ARG A 553 -15.88 3.65 -2.06
N GLU A 554 -16.90 4.51 -2.02
CA GLU A 554 -17.24 5.33 -0.85
C GLU A 554 -17.56 4.45 0.36
N LEU A 555 -18.41 3.43 0.19
CA LEU A 555 -18.75 2.49 1.27
C LEU A 555 -17.51 1.76 1.80
N ILE A 556 -16.61 1.33 0.93
CA ILE A 556 -15.34 0.70 1.31
C ILE A 556 -14.45 1.70 2.03
N TRP A 557 -14.31 2.92 1.50
CA TRP A 557 -13.50 3.98 2.14
C TRP A 557 -13.91 4.24 3.58
N MET A 558 -15.21 4.36 3.84
CA MET A 558 -15.73 4.62 5.19
C MET A 558 -15.52 3.46 6.17
N ARG A 559 -15.13 2.29 5.67
CA ARG A 559 -14.75 1.13 6.48
C ARG A 559 -13.24 1.04 6.69
N GLU A 560 -12.47 1.43 5.71
CA GLU A 560 -11.01 1.45 5.76
C GLU A 560 -10.46 2.67 6.48
N GLY A 561 -11.01 3.85 6.20
CA GLY A 561 -10.44 5.13 6.58
C GLY A 561 -11.39 6.05 7.34
N LYS A 562 -10.84 7.15 7.79
CA LYS A 562 -11.59 8.33 8.24
C LYS A 562 -12.24 8.99 7.02
N VAL A 563 -13.27 9.82 7.24
CA VAL A 563 -14.01 10.50 6.16
C VAL A 563 -13.14 11.43 5.31
N PHE A 564 -12.10 12.00 5.91
CA PHE A 564 -11.17 12.91 5.23
C PHE A 564 -10.39 12.20 4.12
N GLY A 565 -10.13 12.90 3.02
CA GLY A 565 -9.43 12.38 1.85
C GLY A 565 -10.36 11.73 0.83
N TRP A 566 -11.56 11.27 1.23
CA TRP A 566 -12.55 10.74 0.30
C TRP A 566 -12.92 11.75 -0.79
N GLU A 567 -12.99 13.03 -0.44
CA GLU A 567 -13.35 14.10 -1.38
C GLU A 567 -12.45 14.11 -2.63
N VAL A 568 -11.22 13.63 -2.55
CA VAL A 568 -10.32 13.55 -3.70
C VAL A 568 -10.83 12.54 -4.72
N LEU A 569 -11.18 11.34 -4.27
CA LEU A 569 -11.73 10.31 -5.15
C LEU A 569 -13.14 10.68 -5.61
N ASP A 570 -13.98 11.25 -4.75
CA ASP A 570 -15.32 11.71 -5.11
C ASP A 570 -15.25 12.74 -6.26
N ILE A 571 -14.34 13.71 -6.18
CA ILE A 571 -14.09 14.69 -7.25
C ILE A 571 -13.66 13.99 -8.54
N ARG A 572 -12.73 13.03 -8.49
CA ARG A 572 -12.25 12.30 -9.67
C ARG A 572 -13.39 11.56 -10.38
N PHE A 573 -14.20 10.80 -9.64
CA PHE A 573 -15.36 10.08 -10.22
C PHE A 573 -16.42 11.04 -10.78
N ARG A 574 -16.73 12.12 -10.06
CA ARG A 574 -17.74 13.09 -10.51
C ARG A 574 -17.26 13.94 -11.68
N ALA A 575 -15.96 14.29 -11.72
CA ALA A 575 -15.37 14.95 -12.87
C ALA A 575 -15.51 14.09 -14.13
N MET A 576 -15.27 12.78 -14.04
CA MET A 576 -15.45 11.85 -15.15
C MET A 576 -16.92 11.81 -15.61
N SER A 577 -17.88 11.69 -14.69
CA SER A 577 -19.32 11.69 -15.03
C SER A 577 -19.76 13.01 -15.66
N GLY A 578 -19.37 14.16 -15.11
CA GLY A 578 -19.69 15.47 -15.68
C GLY A 578 -19.05 15.70 -17.07
N ARG A 579 -17.82 15.16 -17.28
CA ARG A 579 -17.21 15.20 -18.63
C ARG A 579 -17.99 14.35 -19.64
N MET A 580 -18.51 13.20 -19.23
CA MET A 580 -19.37 12.38 -20.10
C MET A 580 -20.62 13.13 -20.58
N GLU A 581 -21.28 13.90 -19.72
CA GLU A 581 -22.40 14.78 -20.11
C GLU A 581 -21.97 15.80 -21.16
N SER A 582 -20.87 16.53 -20.91
CA SER A 582 -20.34 17.51 -21.86
C SER A 582 -19.91 16.88 -23.20
N VAL A 583 -19.37 15.66 -23.17
CA VAL A 583 -19.02 14.89 -24.38
C VAL A 583 -20.28 14.56 -25.20
N CYS A 584 -21.36 14.09 -24.56
CA CYS A 584 -22.64 13.84 -25.21
C CYS A 584 -23.17 15.12 -25.90
N GLU A 585 -23.17 16.25 -25.17
CA GLU A 585 -23.62 17.54 -25.73
C GLU A 585 -22.81 17.96 -26.97
N ARG A 586 -21.48 17.81 -26.92
CA ARG A 586 -20.61 18.13 -28.06
C ARG A 586 -20.83 17.22 -29.27
N ILE A 587 -20.94 15.91 -29.04
CA ILE A 587 -21.23 14.94 -30.11
C ILE A 587 -22.58 15.27 -30.75
N LEU A 588 -23.62 15.50 -29.95
CA LEU A 588 -24.97 15.85 -30.48
C LEU A 588 -24.99 17.20 -31.20
N ALA A 589 -24.23 18.19 -30.76
CA ALA A 589 -24.07 19.46 -31.47
C ALA A 589 -23.45 19.25 -32.87
N TYR A 590 -22.47 18.36 -32.98
CA TYR A 590 -21.89 17.98 -34.28
C TYR A 590 -22.90 17.20 -35.16
N VAL A 591 -23.53 16.17 -34.60
CA VAL A 591 -24.55 15.36 -35.30
C VAL A 591 -25.69 16.21 -35.83
N ASN A 592 -26.13 17.21 -35.07
CA ASN A 592 -27.21 18.13 -35.44
C ASN A 592 -26.74 19.31 -36.33
N GLY A 593 -25.46 19.37 -36.68
CA GLY A 593 -24.90 20.43 -37.51
C GLY A 593 -24.78 21.80 -36.83
N THR A 594 -24.88 21.86 -35.50
CA THR A 594 -24.72 23.11 -34.73
C THR A 594 -23.26 23.55 -34.70
N ILE A 595 -22.32 22.59 -34.67
CA ILE A 595 -20.88 22.82 -34.83
C ILE A 595 -20.36 22.06 -36.05
N PRO A 596 -19.35 22.59 -36.77
CA PRO A 596 -18.88 21.99 -38.03
C PRO A 596 -17.95 20.80 -37.84
N SER A 597 -17.29 20.69 -36.68
CA SER A 597 -16.30 19.62 -36.37
C SER A 597 -16.12 19.44 -34.87
N LEU A 598 -15.40 18.37 -34.53
CA LEU A 598 -14.90 18.08 -33.18
C LEU A 598 -13.37 18.12 -33.21
N PRO A 599 -12.73 19.30 -33.01
CA PRO A 599 -11.28 19.45 -33.13
C PRO A 599 -10.50 18.49 -32.23
N GLU A 600 -11.06 18.10 -31.08
CA GLU A 600 -10.46 17.14 -30.15
C GLU A 600 -10.24 15.76 -30.80
N LEU A 601 -11.04 15.39 -31.79
CA LEU A 601 -10.92 14.13 -32.53
C LEU A 601 -10.10 14.27 -33.83
N GLU A 602 -9.70 15.48 -34.20
CA GLU A 602 -8.89 15.77 -35.39
C GLU A 602 -7.38 15.80 -35.06
N GLU A 603 -7.03 15.92 -33.77
CA GLU A 603 -5.66 15.84 -33.30
C GLU A 603 -5.10 14.42 -33.44
N GLU A 604 -3.79 14.32 -33.77
CA GLU A 604 -3.10 13.06 -33.90
C GLU A 604 -2.99 12.34 -32.52
N ARG A 605 -3.32 11.05 -32.49
CA ARG A 605 -3.19 10.21 -31.31
C ARG A 605 -1.76 9.69 -31.17
N ILE A 606 -0.90 10.43 -30.48
CA ILE A 606 0.47 10.02 -30.20
C ILE A 606 0.51 9.08 -28.96
N PRO A 607 1.41 8.07 -28.94
CA PRO A 607 1.56 7.21 -27.77
C PRO A 607 2.04 7.99 -26.56
N ALA A 608 1.40 7.78 -25.40
CA ALA A 608 1.85 8.34 -24.12
C ALA A 608 3.23 7.79 -23.73
N PHE A 609 3.52 6.54 -24.10
CA PHE A 609 4.78 5.84 -23.84
C PHE A 609 5.37 5.28 -25.14
N PRO A 610 6.08 6.11 -25.95
CA PRO A 610 6.49 5.73 -27.29
C PRO A 610 7.50 4.57 -27.36
N ALA A 611 8.13 4.21 -26.25
CA ALA A 611 9.03 3.04 -26.18
C ALA A 611 8.28 1.71 -25.99
N ALA A 612 7.00 1.75 -25.60
CA ALA A 612 6.16 0.58 -25.40
C ALA A 612 5.29 0.35 -26.64
N THR A 613 5.60 -0.66 -27.43
CA THR A 613 4.95 -0.95 -28.74
C THR A 613 4.65 -2.44 -28.90
N GLY A 614 3.80 -2.78 -29.87
CA GLY A 614 3.46 -4.17 -30.22
C GLY A 614 2.81 -4.92 -29.05
N GLU A 615 3.32 -6.09 -28.72
CA GLU A 615 2.81 -6.91 -27.60
C GLU A 615 2.98 -6.21 -26.25
N HIS A 616 3.98 -5.33 -26.15
CA HIS A 616 4.34 -4.60 -24.93
C HIS A 616 3.75 -3.18 -24.88
N ARG A 617 2.83 -2.84 -25.81
CA ARG A 617 2.30 -1.46 -25.91
C ARG A 617 1.67 -0.93 -24.63
N MET A 618 1.09 -1.80 -23.82
CA MET A 618 0.44 -1.42 -22.57
C MET A 618 1.37 -1.43 -21.35
N GLU A 619 2.66 -1.79 -21.52
CA GLU A 619 3.70 -1.75 -20.49
C GLU A 619 4.36 -0.37 -20.43
N GLY A 620 3.56 0.68 -20.35
CA GLY A 620 4.06 2.04 -20.51
C GLY A 620 4.74 2.61 -19.30
N GLY A 621 4.13 2.62 -18.22
CA GLY A 621 4.58 3.32 -17.02
C GLY A 621 3.38 3.88 -16.25
N TRP A 622 3.67 4.46 -15.13
CA TRP A 622 2.68 5.05 -14.25
C TRP A 622 2.34 6.49 -14.67
N MET A 623 1.06 6.84 -14.63
CA MET A 623 0.58 8.21 -14.82
C MET A 623 -0.37 8.64 -13.69
N PRO A 624 -0.13 9.80 -13.06
CA PRO A 624 -1.06 10.35 -12.08
C PRO A 624 -2.35 10.83 -12.75
N TRP A 625 -3.44 10.82 -11.99
CA TRP A 625 -4.77 11.23 -12.47
C TRP A 625 -4.78 12.56 -13.23
N VAL A 626 -4.08 13.57 -12.74
CA VAL A 626 -4.04 14.91 -13.37
C VAL A 626 -3.55 14.87 -14.81
N ASN A 627 -2.65 13.95 -15.17
CA ASN A 627 -2.11 13.79 -16.50
C ASN A 627 -3.01 12.94 -17.42
N LEU A 628 -3.83 12.06 -16.82
CA LEU A 628 -4.80 11.23 -17.54
C LEU A 628 -6.11 11.97 -17.81
N ALA A 629 -6.53 12.82 -16.89
CA ALA A 629 -7.78 13.58 -17.03
C ALA A 629 -7.69 14.66 -18.10
N SER A 630 -6.52 15.29 -18.27
CA SER A 630 -6.31 16.30 -19.30
C SER A 630 -4.82 16.54 -19.57
N PRO A 631 -4.40 16.77 -20.82
CA PRO A 631 -3.08 17.28 -21.15
C PRO A 631 -2.90 18.77 -20.77
N SER A 632 -4.01 19.47 -20.50
CA SER A 632 -3.99 20.86 -20.03
C SER A 632 -3.65 20.94 -18.55
N PRO A 633 -2.95 22.00 -18.09
CA PRO A 633 -2.57 22.14 -16.71
C PRO A 633 -3.79 22.16 -15.77
N MET A 634 -3.97 21.12 -14.97
CA MET A 634 -4.98 21.07 -13.89
C MET A 634 -4.43 21.62 -12.56
N ALA A 635 -3.13 21.69 -12.43
CA ALA A 635 -2.44 22.31 -11.31
C ALA A 635 -1.42 23.31 -11.85
N CYS A 636 -1.61 24.59 -11.55
CA CYS A 636 -0.55 25.58 -11.75
C CYS A 636 0.48 25.39 -10.65
N GLY A 637 1.75 25.15 -11.03
CA GLY A 637 2.88 25.03 -10.09
C GLY A 637 3.24 26.34 -9.36
N TRP A 638 2.26 27.14 -8.99
CA TRP A 638 2.44 28.28 -8.12
C TRP A 638 2.54 27.78 -6.68
N LEU A 639 3.68 27.18 -6.38
CA LEU A 639 4.09 27.13 -4.99
C LEU A 639 4.56 28.55 -4.65
N PRO A 640 4.07 29.19 -3.58
CA PRO A 640 4.66 30.43 -3.12
C PRO A 640 6.14 30.18 -2.87
N GLN A 641 7.00 30.94 -3.56
CA GLN A 641 8.45 30.90 -3.42
C GLN A 641 8.89 31.24 -2.00
#